data_e42771bc85d5fbde7a1e11becd1f77dc
#
_entry.id   e42771bc85d5fbde7a1e11becd1f77dc
#
_cell.length_a   1.000
_cell.length_b   1.000
_cell.length_c   1.000
_cell.angle_alpha   90.00
_cell.angle_beta   90.00
_cell.angle_gamma   90.00
#
_symmetry.space_group_name_H-M   'P 1'
#
loop_
_entity.id
_entity.type
_entity.pdbx_description
1 polymer ?
#
loop_
_entity_poly.entity_id
_entity_poly.type
_entity_poly.pdbx_seq_one_letter_code
_entity_poly.pdbx_strand_id
1 'polypeptide(L)'
;LPWVLAFAVGTGASNSFAEGAPTAIHIQAQSLGAALSQLGQQTSLQLFFSPDLVAGKQAPAVDGNLSPEQALRSLLKGSGLDYEISADTVVLKPAGTSAAATPGSMEIAPMEVKVVGDWLGDADQAVVQNHPGARTVVRRQAMVEQGAQNVGDVLRRIPGVQVQESNGTGGSDISLNVGVRGLTSRLSPRSTVLIDGVPAAFAPYGQPQLSMAPISSGNLDSIDVVRGAGSVRYGPQNVGGVINFVTRAIPEKLSGDLSSTIETSRHGGYKNLETMFIGGTADNGLGAALLYSTVNGNGYRSSNNDNDIDDVLLKTHWALTEEDDLSVNFHYYDAKADMPGGLTQRQFDANPYQSDRDYDNFTGRRKDVSIKYKRQIDDSTQAEVLTYYTDSFRGSNIAARDQKTLGSFPRSYHTFGIEPRVSHVLDLGPTTQEVSVGARYLKEAMHEQASRLGLVNNTPVAIPGSDGHVYQDRTGGTEATAFYIDDKIDVGKWTITPGIRFERISTDWHERPVLGTNGVRVQEKDRSVNNNEPLPALSVMYHLSDEWKLFANYETSFGSLQYFQVAQGGIGNDTASGLQPEKAKTYELGTRYDNGTWGGEVTAFYIDFDDELQYISNDVGWTNLGATKHQGIEASAHYDLSALDARLAGLTANAGFTYTRATYEGDIPGFKGRDLPFYSRQVATVGLRYEVDRWTYNLDGFAQSKQRAPGTGTNADGSFNGNYITEPSADGQYGNIPGYVTWNLRGAYDFGKSMSNLKLGAGVKNVFDHQYFTRSSDNNSGIYLGQPRTFFVQASVGF
;
A
#
# COMPACT_ATOMS: atom_id res chain seq x y z
N LEU A 1 5.68 -13.93 30.15
CA LEU A 1 6.35 -13.33 31.33
C LEU A 1 6.56 -11.86 30.98
N PRO A 2 5.94 -10.92 31.68
CA PRO A 2 6.11 -9.50 31.40
C PRO A 2 7.46 -9.01 31.93
N TRP A 3 8.29 -8.50 31.03
CA TRP A 3 9.48 -7.73 31.43
C TRP A 3 9.06 -6.29 31.73
N VAL A 4 9.04 -5.94 32.99
CA VAL A 4 8.94 -4.55 33.47
C VAL A 4 10.32 -3.92 33.32
N LEU A 5 10.50 -3.05 32.33
CA LEU A 5 11.66 -2.18 32.21
C LEU A 5 11.50 -1.01 33.19
N ALA A 6 12.23 -1.07 34.28
CA ALA A 6 12.39 0.05 35.20
C ALA A 6 13.40 1.04 34.61
N PHE A 7 12.94 2.19 34.14
CA PHE A 7 13.81 3.31 33.77
C PHE A 7 14.27 4.07 35.01
N ALA A 8 15.58 4.06 35.25
CA ALA A 8 16.21 4.95 36.19
C ALA A 8 16.25 6.38 35.61
N VAL A 9 15.51 7.28 36.19
CA VAL A 9 15.56 8.72 35.87
C VAL A 9 16.85 9.30 36.45
N GLY A 10 17.86 9.48 35.60
CA GLY A 10 19.03 10.29 35.89
C GLY A 10 18.67 11.78 35.72
N THR A 11 18.71 12.53 36.80
CA THR A 11 18.58 13.99 36.80
C THR A 11 19.80 14.60 36.14
N GLY A 12 19.71 15.02 34.87
CA GLY A 12 20.73 15.76 34.14
C GLY A 12 20.25 17.17 33.82
N ALA A 13 21.04 18.13 34.16
CA ALA A 13 20.83 19.57 34.16
C ALA A 13 20.22 20.16 32.91
N SER A 14 19.26 21.07 33.08
CA SER A 14 18.70 21.98 32.10
C SER A 14 19.79 22.79 31.39
N ASN A 15 20.05 22.51 30.11
CA ASN A 15 20.76 23.46 29.24
C ASN A 15 19.71 24.34 28.56
N SER A 16 19.63 25.58 29.08
CA SER A 16 19.03 26.69 28.37
C SER A 16 19.71 26.86 27.01
N PHE A 17 18.92 27.13 25.94
CA PHE A 17 19.44 27.55 24.66
C PHE A 17 20.44 28.69 24.85
N ALA A 18 21.70 28.48 24.51
CA ALA A 18 22.69 29.52 24.52
C ALA A 18 22.41 30.48 23.37
N GLU A 19 21.87 31.66 23.62
CA GLU A 19 22.20 32.85 22.86
C GLU A 19 23.69 32.83 22.65
N GLY A 20 24.19 32.77 21.39
CA GLY A 20 25.64 32.67 21.14
C GLY A 20 26.35 33.80 21.91
N ALA A 21 27.43 33.46 22.61
CA ALA A 21 28.14 34.39 23.48
C ALA A 21 28.43 35.69 22.68
N PRO A 22 28.23 36.89 23.27
CA PRO A 22 28.51 38.15 22.58
C PRO A 22 29.97 38.17 22.10
N THR A 23 30.18 38.46 20.83
CA THR A 23 31.45 38.51 20.14
C THR A 23 31.68 39.96 19.68
N ALA A 24 32.93 40.38 19.71
CA ALA A 24 33.26 41.72 19.14
C ALA A 24 33.07 41.69 17.60
N ILE A 25 32.07 42.36 17.13
CA ILE A 25 31.72 42.47 15.73
C ILE A 25 32.05 43.85 15.21
N HIS A 26 32.76 43.93 14.09
CA HIS A 26 33.19 45.12 13.42
C HIS A 26 32.90 45.06 11.93
N ILE A 27 31.77 45.64 11.50
CA ILE A 27 31.34 45.63 10.10
C ILE A 27 31.04 47.08 9.70
N GLN A 28 31.76 47.61 8.70
CA GLN A 28 31.52 48.94 8.16
C GLN A 28 30.29 48.93 7.24
N ALA A 29 29.67 50.10 7.04
CA ALA A 29 28.59 50.28 6.07
C ALA A 29 29.07 49.94 4.66
N GLN A 30 28.42 48.91 4.04
CA GLN A 30 28.81 48.37 2.73
C GLN A 30 27.63 47.67 2.07
N SER A 31 27.82 47.06 0.90
CA SER A 31 26.77 46.27 0.29
C SER A 31 26.31 45.14 1.23
N LEU A 32 25.02 44.87 1.26
CA LEU A 32 24.44 43.87 2.20
C LEU A 32 25.08 42.49 2.05
N GLY A 33 25.33 42.04 0.83
CA GLY A 33 25.99 40.76 0.58
C GLY A 33 27.40 40.68 1.16
N ALA A 34 28.20 41.77 1.04
CA ALA A 34 29.55 41.84 1.61
C ALA A 34 29.51 41.88 3.15
N ALA A 35 28.56 42.65 3.72
CA ALA A 35 28.37 42.74 5.18
C ALA A 35 27.95 41.36 5.80
N LEU A 36 27.06 40.64 5.13
CA LEU A 36 26.65 39.29 5.56
C LEU A 36 27.80 38.27 5.49
N SER A 37 28.59 38.31 4.41
CA SER A 37 29.79 37.45 4.28
C SER A 37 30.82 37.75 5.39
N GLN A 38 30.97 39.05 5.74
CA GLN A 38 31.88 39.47 6.83
C GLN A 38 31.33 39.03 8.21
N LEU A 39 30.01 39.06 8.41
CA LEU A 39 29.39 38.53 9.62
C LEU A 39 29.65 37.01 9.77
N GLY A 40 29.47 36.23 8.72
CA GLY A 40 29.79 34.79 8.72
C GLY A 40 31.25 34.52 9.05
N GLN A 41 32.19 35.36 8.61
CA GLN A 41 33.62 35.23 8.94
C GLN A 41 33.95 35.59 10.39
N GLN A 42 33.19 36.49 11.01
CA GLN A 42 33.39 36.93 12.40
C GLN A 42 32.62 36.09 13.43
N THR A 43 31.70 35.27 12.95
CA THR A 43 30.84 34.40 13.79
C THR A 43 30.84 32.96 13.25
N SER A 44 30.21 32.05 13.99
CA SER A 44 30.02 30.67 13.54
C SER A 44 28.81 30.48 12.60
N LEU A 45 28.11 31.55 12.24
CA LEU A 45 26.90 31.46 11.42
C LEU A 45 27.21 31.11 9.96
N GLN A 46 26.54 30.14 9.43
CA GLN A 46 26.50 29.82 8.01
C GLN A 46 25.33 30.56 7.36
N LEU A 47 25.63 31.54 6.54
CA LEU A 47 24.62 32.43 5.94
C LEU A 47 24.35 32.03 4.49
N PHE A 48 23.14 31.58 4.22
CA PHE A 48 22.68 31.20 2.89
C PHE A 48 21.69 32.23 2.34
N PHE A 49 22.02 32.82 1.21
CA PHE A 49 21.15 33.76 0.52
C PHE A 49 21.43 33.80 -0.98
N SER A 50 20.40 33.98 -1.79
CA SER A 50 20.60 34.25 -3.22
C SER A 50 21.26 35.60 -3.43
N PRO A 51 22.25 35.73 -4.32
CA PRO A 51 22.84 37.00 -4.69
C PRO A 51 21.81 38.04 -5.09
N ASP A 52 20.72 37.68 -5.72
CA ASP A 52 19.64 38.56 -6.16
C ASP A 52 18.84 39.20 -5.00
N LEU A 53 18.70 38.48 -3.86
CA LEU A 53 18.03 39.01 -2.67
C LEU A 53 18.76 40.20 -2.05
N VAL A 54 20.08 40.22 -2.17
CA VAL A 54 20.95 41.26 -1.56
C VAL A 54 21.47 42.28 -2.60
N ALA A 55 21.22 42.06 -3.88
CA ALA A 55 21.64 42.94 -4.97
C ALA A 55 21.08 44.34 -4.79
N GLY A 56 21.94 45.35 -4.86
CA GLY A 56 21.55 46.75 -4.73
C GLY A 56 21.20 47.22 -3.31
N LYS A 57 21.21 46.31 -2.31
CA LYS A 57 20.92 46.67 -0.89
C LYS A 57 22.19 47.06 -0.15
N GLN A 58 22.06 48.02 0.78
CA GLN A 58 23.14 48.48 1.64
C GLN A 58 22.89 48.09 3.10
N ALA A 59 23.92 47.64 3.78
CA ALA A 59 23.88 47.35 5.21
C ALA A 59 24.43 48.54 6.02
N PRO A 60 23.81 48.91 7.14
CA PRO A 60 24.38 49.85 8.08
C PRO A 60 25.66 49.32 8.71
N ALA A 61 26.50 50.25 9.24
CA ALA A 61 27.63 49.84 10.06
C ALA A 61 27.15 49.17 11.35
N VAL A 62 27.80 48.07 11.75
CA VAL A 62 27.50 47.33 13.00
C VAL A 62 28.82 47.19 13.75
N ASP A 63 28.87 47.76 14.95
CA ASP A 63 30.08 47.83 15.80
C ASP A 63 29.69 47.59 17.25
N GLY A 64 30.32 46.63 17.92
CA GLY A 64 30.07 46.32 19.32
C GLY A 64 30.19 44.85 19.71
N ASN A 65 30.00 44.60 21.00
CA ASN A 65 29.96 43.25 21.51
C ASN A 65 28.50 42.73 21.44
N LEU A 66 28.18 42.06 20.38
CA LEU A 66 26.81 41.62 20.01
C LEU A 66 26.73 40.09 19.87
N SER A 67 25.55 39.53 20.14
CA SER A 67 25.33 38.16 19.70
C SER A 67 25.27 38.11 18.18
N PRO A 68 25.62 36.96 17.54
CA PRO A 68 25.53 36.78 16.09
C PRO A 68 24.16 37.17 15.51
N GLU A 69 23.09 36.82 16.23
CA GLU A 69 21.73 37.14 15.83
C GLU A 69 21.39 38.66 15.92
N GLN A 70 21.87 39.33 17.00
CA GLN A 70 21.70 40.78 17.15
C GLN A 70 22.41 41.54 16.05
N ALA A 71 23.60 41.09 15.64
CA ALA A 71 24.34 41.69 14.54
C ALA A 71 23.62 41.47 13.19
N LEU A 72 23.11 40.25 12.96
CA LEU A 72 22.33 39.94 11.76
C LEU A 72 21.08 40.80 11.65
N ARG A 73 20.30 40.93 12.72
CA ARG A 73 19.13 41.82 12.77
C ARG A 73 19.48 43.27 12.44
N SER A 74 20.64 43.73 12.95
CA SER A 74 21.12 45.11 12.68
C SER A 74 21.49 45.31 11.23
N LEU A 75 22.16 44.36 10.59
CA LEU A 75 22.52 44.41 9.17
C LEU A 75 21.30 44.36 8.25
N LEU A 76 20.26 43.62 8.63
CA LEU A 76 19.04 43.47 7.84
C LEU A 76 18.03 44.59 8.02
N LYS A 77 18.25 45.51 8.98
CA LYS A 77 17.33 46.61 9.26
C LYS A 77 17.16 47.53 8.04
N GLY A 78 15.92 47.63 7.57
CA GLY A 78 15.57 48.45 6.39
C GLY A 78 15.87 47.80 5.03
N SER A 79 16.37 46.56 5.00
CA SER A 79 16.65 45.83 3.76
C SER A 79 15.40 45.22 3.11
N GLY A 80 14.29 45.14 3.84
CA GLY A 80 13.09 44.41 3.39
C GLY A 80 13.29 42.88 3.37
N LEU A 81 14.29 42.39 4.12
CA LEU A 81 14.56 40.98 4.28
C LEU A 81 14.33 40.55 5.72
N ASP A 82 13.91 39.31 5.90
CA ASP A 82 13.80 38.58 7.15
C ASP A 82 14.71 37.35 7.10
N TYR A 83 14.81 36.60 8.19
CA TYR A 83 15.68 35.43 8.25
C TYR A 83 15.07 34.30 9.10
N GLU A 84 15.48 33.09 8.80
CA GLU A 84 15.19 31.90 9.57
C GLU A 84 16.50 31.30 10.09
N ILE A 85 16.55 30.96 11.38
CA ILE A 85 17.74 30.34 11.98
C ILE A 85 17.38 28.92 12.38
N SER A 86 18.19 27.95 11.92
CA SER A 86 18.15 26.57 12.36
C SER A 86 19.58 26.14 12.76
N ALA A 87 19.80 25.92 14.03
CA ALA A 87 21.15 25.73 14.61
C ALA A 87 22.09 26.93 14.25
N ASP A 88 23.18 26.69 13.52
CA ASP A 88 24.15 27.70 13.08
C ASP A 88 23.90 28.17 11.64
N THR A 89 22.81 27.73 11.01
CA THR A 89 22.46 28.06 9.62
C THR A 89 21.39 29.16 9.58
N VAL A 90 21.60 30.19 8.81
CA VAL A 90 20.69 31.32 8.58
C VAL A 90 20.31 31.36 7.11
N VAL A 91 19.01 31.34 6.83
CA VAL A 91 18.45 31.53 5.48
C VAL A 91 17.73 32.86 5.41
N LEU A 92 18.08 33.70 4.46
CA LEU A 92 17.39 35.02 4.22
C LEU A 92 16.17 34.84 3.34
N LYS A 93 15.09 35.58 3.66
CA LYS A 93 13.82 35.61 2.93
C LYS A 93 13.27 37.07 2.86
N PRO A 94 12.38 37.40 1.92
CA PRO A 94 11.72 38.71 1.88
C PRO A 94 10.89 38.95 3.15
N ALA A 95 10.94 40.17 3.73
CA ALA A 95 10.14 40.51 4.89
C ALA A 95 8.65 40.64 4.48
N GLY A 96 7.76 39.99 5.21
CA GLY A 96 6.30 39.98 4.95
C GLY A 96 5.72 38.63 4.64
N THR A 97 6.52 37.57 4.52
CA THR A 97 6.06 36.19 4.49
C THR A 97 6.09 35.62 5.92
N SER A 98 5.00 35.84 6.66
CA SER A 98 4.76 35.14 7.91
C SER A 98 4.66 33.65 7.63
N ALA A 99 5.40 32.85 8.39
CA ALA A 99 5.52 31.40 8.20
C ALA A 99 4.18 30.66 8.39
N ALA A 100 3.43 30.52 7.30
CA ALA A 100 2.80 29.27 6.96
C ALA A 100 3.76 28.64 5.94
N ALA A 101 4.20 27.43 6.14
CA ALA A 101 5.02 26.73 5.18
C ALA A 101 4.19 26.55 3.89
N THR A 102 4.28 27.54 3.02
CA THR A 102 3.88 27.42 1.63
C THR A 102 5.12 26.94 0.91
N PRO A 103 5.10 25.84 0.18
CA PRO A 103 6.15 25.57 -0.79
C PRO A 103 6.17 26.76 -1.74
N GLY A 104 7.26 27.52 -1.73
CA GLY A 104 7.39 28.73 -2.51
C GLY A 104 7.18 28.40 -4.00
N SER A 105 6.51 29.31 -4.71
CA SER A 105 6.72 29.48 -6.13
C SER A 105 8.22 29.64 -6.35
N MET A 106 8.91 28.54 -6.64
CA MET A 106 10.21 28.61 -7.27
C MET A 106 9.98 29.25 -8.63
N GLU A 107 10.53 30.43 -8.82
CA GLU A 107 10.98 30.85 -10.14
C GLU A 107 11.93 29.71 -10.59
N ILE A 108 11.49 28.94 -11.59
CA ILE A 108 12.18 27.76 -12.11
C ILE A 108 13.53 28.30 -12.65
N ALA A 109 14.61 28.09 -11.89
CA ALA A 109 15.92 27.91 -12.50
C ALA A 109 15.73 26.89 -13.63
N PRO A 110 16.42 26.99 -14.79
CA PRO A 110 16.23 26.03 -15.87
C PRO A 110 16.29 24.64 -15.23
N MET A 111 15.16 23.94 -15.32
CA MET A 111 14.97 22.68 -14.61
C MET A 111 16.05 21.76 -15.15
N GLU A 112 17.01 21.44 -14.32
CA GLU A 112 17.94 20.36 -14.61
C GLU A 112 17.05 19.14 -14.88
N VAL A 113 16.94 18.74 -16.16
CA VAL A 113 16.04 17.66 -16.57
C VAL A 113 16.64 16.38 -16.01
N LYS A 114 16.19 16.02 -14.82
CA LYS A 114 16.62 14.82 -14.14
C LYS A 114 15.79 13.64 -14.67
N VAL A 115 16.46 12.62 -15.13
CA VAL A 115 15.81 11.36 -15.54
C VAL A 115 15.04 10.78 -14.35
N VAL A 116 13.75 10.56 -14.50
CA VAL A 116 12.90 10.02 -13.43
C VAL A 116 12.77 8.50 -13.51
N GLY A 117 13.25 7.83 -14.53
CA GLY A 117 13.30 6.37 -14.77
C GLY A 117 12.27 5.46 -14.10
N ASP A 118 12.08 5.59 -12.80
CA ASP A 118 11.05 4.92 -11.99
C ASP A 118 10.30 5.89 -11.10
N TRP A 119 8.98 5.98 -11.27
CA TRP A 119 8.13 6.86 -10.49
C TRP A 119 7.49 6.18 -9.26
N LEU A 120 7.51 4.83 -9.17
CA LEU A 120 7.01 4.12 -7.99
C LEU A 120 7.95 4.30 -6.80
N GLY A 121 7.36 4.64 -5.67
CA GLY A 121 8.11 4.88 -4.43
C GLY A 121 8.60 6.31 -4.29
N ASP A 122 8.55 7.13 -5.34
CA ASP A 122 8.78 8.57 -5.20
C ASP A 122 7.48 9.24 -4.73
N ALA A 123 7.47 9.60 -3.46
CA ALA A 123 6.36 10.25 -2.80
C ALA A 123 6.42 11.80 -2.91
N ASP A 124 7.34 12.35 -3.70
CA ASP A 124 7.40 13.79 -3.92
C ASP A 124 6.08 14.31 -4.47
N GLN A 125 5.62 15.44 -3.93
CA GLN A 125 4.33 16.00 -4.32
C GLN A 125 4.31 16.39 -5.80
N ALA A 126 5.42 16.89 -6.34
CA ALA A 126 5.51 17.24 -7.75
C ALA A 126 5.39 16.03 -8.66
N VAL A 127 5.98 14.89 -8.28
CA VAL A 127 5.86 13.62 -9.02
C VAL A 127 4.41 13.11 -9.00
N VAL A 128 3.73 13.18 -7.84
CA VAL A 128 2.31 12.80 -7.73
C VAL A 128 1.43 13.73 -8.55
N GLN A 129 1.66 15.05 -8.48
CA GLN A 129 0.90 16.06 -9.23
C GLN A 129 1.04 15.92 -10.75
N ASN A 130 2.20 15.51 -11.24
CA ASN A 130 2.49 15.35 -12.66
C ASN A 130 2.27 13.91 -13.17
N HIS A 131 1.73 13.02 -12.35
CA HIS A 131 1.34 11.68 -12.81
C HIS A 131 0.06 11.76 -13.67
N PRO A 132 0.07 11.27 -14.92
CA PRO A 132 -1.06 11.39 -15.84
C PRO A 132 -2.16 10.35 -15.59
N GLY A 133 -2.59 10.18 -14.36
CA GLY A 133 -3.60 9.21 -13.93
C GLY A 133 -3.97 9.38 -12.47
N ALA A 134 -4.95 8.62 -11.99
CA ALA A 134 -5.35 8.63 -10.60
C ALA A 134 -4.27 7.98 -9.71
N ARG A 135 -3.56 8.76 -8.92
CA ARG A 135 -2.52 8.32 -7.98
C ARG A 135 -2.72 8.93 -6.62
N THR A 136 -2.55 8.12 -5.58
CA THR A 136 -2.62 8.57 -4.18
C THR A 136 -1.46 7.98 -3.40
N VAL A 137 -0.71 8.84 -2.70
CA VAL A 137 0.37 8.45 -1.80
C VAL A 137 -0.03 8.81 -0.38
N VAL A 138 -0.08 7.82 0.51
CA VAL A 138 -0.33 8.01 1.93
C VAL A 138 0.98 7.83 2.69
N ARG A 139 1.49 8.91 3.28
CA ARG A 139 2.77 8.93 3.99
C ARG A 139 2.64 8.41 5.43
N ARG A 140 3.75 7.97 6.02
CA ARG A 140 3.84 7.46 7.39
C ARG A 140 3.16 8.36 8.43
N GLN A 141 3.40 9.67 8.36
CA GLN A 141 2.78 10.61 9.30
C GLN A 141 1.25 10.47 9.31
N ALA A 142 0.62 10.48 8.14
CA ALA A 142 -0.83 10.33 8.02
C ALA A 142 -1.31 8.97 8.53
N MET A 143 -0.57 7.87 8.28
CA MET A 143 -0.89 6.54 8.79
C MET A 143 -0.89 6.50 10.32
N VAL A 144 0.15 7.06 10.95
CA VAL A 144 0.28 7.14 12.43
C VAL A 144 -0.80 8.03 13.03
N GLU A 145 -1.06 9.19 12.45
CA GLU A 145 -2.08 10.15 12.93
C GLU A 145 -3.51 9.60 12.82
N GLN A 146 -3.77 8.77 11.83
CA GLN A 146 -5.04 8.05 11.68
C GLN A 146 -5.19 6.86 12.64
N GLY A 147 -4.14 6.50 13.36
CA GLY A 147 -4.12 5.33 14.24
C GLY A 147 -4.27 4.00 13.49
N ALA A 148 -3.76 3.93 12.25
CA ALA A 148 -3.80 2.72 11.44
C ALA A 148 -2.94 1.61 12.08
N GLN A 149 -3.48 0.40 12.19
CA GLN A 149 -2.82 -0.76 12.79
C GLN A 149 -2.41 -1.80 11.75
N ASN A 150 -2.98 -1.71 10.56
CA ASN A 150 -2.62 -2.55 9.42
C ASN A 150 -2.78 -1.76 8.11
N VAL A 151 -2.28 -2.31 7.02
CA VAL A 151 -2.33 -1.67 5.71
C VAL A 151 -3.76 -1.49 5.18
N GLY A 152 -4.69 -2.35 5.56
CA GLY A 152 -6.11 -2.26 5.19
C GLY A 152 -6.78 -1.01 5.77
N ASP A 153 -6.42 -0.61 7.01
CA ASP A 153 -6.94 0.61 7.66
C ASP A 153 -6.60 1.87 6.86
N VAL A 154 -5.44 1.87 6.19
CA VAL A 154 -4.99 2.97 5.33
C VAL A 154 -5.69 2.93 3.99
N LEU A 155 -5.66 1.77 3.32
CA LEU A 155 -6.15 1.59 1.95
C LEU A 155 -7.65 1.89 1.82
N ARG A 156 -8.48 1.58 2.85
CA ARG A 156 -9.92 1.85 2.81
C ARG A 156 -10.30 3.33 2.69
N ARG A 157 -9.35 4.25 2.95
CA ARG A 157 -9.55 5.69 2.89
C ARG A 157 -9.23 6.30 1.53
N ILE A 158 -8.65 5.51 0.63
CA ILE A 158 -8.28 5.93 -0.71
C ILE A 158 -9.51 5.82 -1.62
N PRO A 159 -9.93 6.88 -2.31
CA PRO A 159 -11.03 6.81 -3.28
C PRO A 159 -10.79 5.71 -4.31
N GLY A 160 -11.85 5.00 -4.70
CA GLY A 160 -11.77 3.86 -5.63
C GLY A 160 -11.33 2.54 -5.01
N VAL A 161 -10.80 2.56 -3.79
CA VAL A 161 -10.31 1.37 -3.08
C VAL A 161 -11.35 0.90 -2.07
N GLN A 162 -11.66 -0.40 -2.09
CA GLN A 162 -12.57 -1.04 -1.15
C GLN A 162 -11.84 -2.17 -0.42
N VAL A 163 -11.94 -2.19 0.89
CA VAL A 163 -11.30 -3.19 1.75
C VAL A 163 -12.35 -4.01 2.47
N GLN A 164 -12.25 -5.33 2.35
CA GLN A 164 -13.03 -6.28 3.14
C GLN A 164 -12.21 -6.68 4.37
N GLU A 165 -12.69 -6.38 5.57
CA GLU A 165 -11.94 -6.63 6.83
C GLU A 165 -11.63 -8.10 7.06
N SER A 166 -12.48 -9.01 6.63
CA SER A 166 -12.23 -10.44 6.70
C SER A 166 -12.93 -11.19 5.58
N ASN A 167 -12.29 -12.22 5.09
CA ASN A 167 -12.85 -13.13 4.10
C ASN A 167 -12.74 -14.62 4.52
N GLY A 168 -12.37 -14.87 5.77
CA GLY A 168 -12.17 -16.22 6.29
C GLY A 168 -10.78 -16.81 6.08
N THR A 169 -9.80 -16.01 5.64
CA THR A 169 -8.42 -16.48 5.45
C THR A 169 -7.47 -15.57 6.23
N GLY A 170 -6.93 -16.04 7.35
CA GLY A 170 -5.87 -15.39 8.12
C GLY A 170 -6.20 -14.07 8.83
N GLY A 171 -7.40 -13.50 8.66
CA GLY A 171 -7.77 -12.20 9.25
C GLY A 171 -7.15 -10.99 8.56
N SER A 172 -7.53 -9.78 9.00
CA SER A 172 -7.17 -8.51 8.35
C SER A 172 -5.72 -8.06 8.57
N ASP A 173 -5.04 -8.59 9.56
CA ASP A 173 -3.64 -8.24 9.83
C ASP A 173 -2.67 -9.04 8.97
N ILE A 174 -3.09 -10.19 8.45
CA ILE A 174 -2.26 -11.07 7.64
C ILE A 174 -2.65 -11.00 6.17
N SER A 175 -3.94 -11.15 5.83
CA SER A 175 -4.41 -11.17 4.44
C SER A 175 -4.74 -9.77 3.92
N LEU A 176 -4.44 -9.52 2.65
CA LEU A 176 -4.88 -8.29 1.97
C LEU A 176 -6.13 -8.58 1.13
N ASN A 177 -7.20 -7.86 1.44
CA ASN A 177 -8.50 -7.99 0.79
C ASN A 177 -8.93 -6.66 0.20
N VAL A 178 -8.28 -6.27 -0.90
CA VAL A 178 -8.47 -4.98 -1.55
C VAL A 178 -9.00 -5.18 -2.96
N GLY A 179 -10.11 -4.54 -3.26
CA GLY A 179 -10.67 -4.40 -4.60
C GLY A 179 -10.63 -2.94 -5.05
N VAL A 180 -10.18 -2.69 -6.26
CA VAL A 180 -10.17 -1.36 -6.85
C VAL A 180 -11.31 -1.26 -7.86
N ARG A 181 -12.10 -0.18 -7.80
CA ARG A 181 -13.16 0.12 -8.78
C ARG A 181 -14.19 -1.00 -8.97
N GLY A 182 -14.55 -1.68 -7.88
CA GLY A 182 -15.55 -2.75 -7.88
C GLY A 182 -15.04 -4.12 -8.34
N LEU A 183 -13.74 -4.26 -8.61
CA LEU A 183 -13.11 -5.56 -8.76
C LEU A 183 -13.15 -6.33 -7.44
N THR A 184 -13.10 -7.66 -7.53
CA THR A 184 -13.17 -8.50 -6.33
C THR A 184 -12.10 -8.14 -5.31
N SER A 185 -12.51 -7.91 -4.08
CA SER A 185 -11.60 -7.63 -2.95
C SER A 185 -11.01 -8.89 -2.32
N ARG A 186 -11.57 -10.08 -2.62
CA ARG A 186 -11.08 -11.31 -2.00
C ARG A 186 -9.63 -11.58 -2.35
N LEU A 187 -8.72 -11.38 -1.38
CA LEU A 187 -7.27 -11.62 -1.52
C LEU A 187 -6.59 -10.82 -2.65
N SER A 188 -7.17 -9.71 -3.08
CA SER A 188 -6.59 -8.75 -4.04
C SER A 188 -6.02 -9.35 -5.34
N PRO A 189 -6.69 -10.27 -6.02
CA PRO A 189 -6.08 -11.04 -7.12
C PRO A 189 -5.91 -10.24 -8.43
N ARG A 190 -6.41 -9.00 -8.50
CA ARG A 190 -6.46 -8.18 -9.72
C ARG A 190 -5.76 -6.84 -9.59
N SER A 191 -4.87 -6.73 -8.61
CA SER A 191 -3.96 -5.58 -8.44
C SER A 191 -2.53 -6.08 -8.35
N THR A 192 -1.61 -5.44 -9.05
CA THR A 192 -0.18 -5.68 -8.84
C THR A 192 0.22 -5.07 -7.50
N VAL A 193 0.62 -5.90 -6.55
CA VAL A 193 1.04 -5.45 -5.22
C VAL A 193 2.52 -5.70 -5.04
N LEU A 194 3.24 -4.65 -4.65
CA LEU A 194 4.70 -4.62 -4.55
C LEU A 194 5.14 -4.18 -3.13
N ILE A 195 6.34 -4.58 -2.75
CA ILE A 195 7.08 -4.06 -1.58
C ILE A 195 8.43 -3.57 -2.11
N ASP A 196 8.69 -2.27 -2.05
CA ASP A 196 9.89 -1.62 -2.64
C ASP A 196 10.13 -2.06 -4.11
N GLY A 197 9.05 -2.26 -4.89
CA GLY A 197 9.10 -2.70 -6.29
C GLY A 197 9.14 -4.23 -6.48
N VAL A 198 9.36 -5.04 -5.43
CA VAL A 198 9.36 -6.50 -5.51
C VAL A 198 7.92 -7.04 -5.35
N PRO A 199 7.44 -7.97 -6.19
CA PRO A 199 6.10 -8.52 -6.06
C PRO A 199 5.83 -9.15 -4.69
N ALA A 200 4.72 -8.74 -4.05
CA ALA A 200 4.30 -9.23 -2.73
C ALA A 200 3.62 -10.60 -2.79
N ALA A 201 3.00 -10.96 -3.91
CA ALA A 201 2.31 -12.22 -4.10
C ALA A 201 3.26 -13.43 -4.03
N PHE A 202 2.77 -14.58 -3.60
CA PHE A 202 3.55 -15.83 -3.53
C PHE A 202 4.09 -16.27 -4.89
N ALA A 203 3.24 -16.19 -5.91
CA ALA A 203 3.54 -16.43 -7.31
C ALA A 203 2.72 -15.43 -8.12
N PRO A 204 3.33 -14.30 -8.59
CA PRO A 204 2.61 -13.19 -9.21
C PRO A 204 1.71 -13.56 -10.39
N TYR A 205 2.07 -14.59 -11.15
CA TYR A 205 1.25 -15.11 -12.25
C TYR A 205 0.32 -16.24 -11.79
N GLY A 206 0.90 -17.32 -11.21
CA GLY A 206 0.16 -18.54 -10.94
C GLY A 206 -0.66 -18.55 -9.65
N GLN A 207 -0.33 -17.71 -8.67
CA GLN A 207 -1.04 -17.57 -7.38
C GLN A 207 -0.98 -16.12 -6.87
N PRO A 208 -1.65 -15.17 -7.54
CA PRO A 208 -1.59 -13.74 -7.18
C PRO A 208 -2.32 -13.38 -5.89
N GLN A 209 -3.13 -14.29 -5.33
CA GLN A 209 -3.93 -14.01 -4.14
C GLN A 209 -3.05 -13.77 -2.91
N LEU A 210 -3.30 -12.64 -2.24
CA LEU A 210 -2.62 -12.22 -1.03
C LEU A 210 -3.31 -12.76 0.24
N SER A 211 -3.29 -14.08 0.42
CA SER A 211 -3.67 -14.68 1.71
C SER A 211 -2.68 -14.32 2.83
N MET A 212 -1.52 -13.79 2.47
CA MET A 212 -0.56 -13.10 3.31
C MET A 212 -0.06 -11.88 2.56
N ALA A 213 -0.20 -10.70 3.16
CA ALA A 213 0.49 -9.47 2.74
C ALA A 213 1.71 -9.31 3.62
N PRO A 214 2.91 -9.68 3.14
CA PRO A 214 4.07 -9.84 4.02
C PRO A 214 4.73 -8.49 4.33
N ILE A 215 3.96 -7.58 4.92
CA ILE A 215 4.45 -6.26 5.34
C ILE A 215 3.60 -5.70 6.49
N SER A 216 4.23 -5.22 7.53
CA SER A 216 3.60 -4.54 8.65
C SER A 216 3.57 -3.03 8.44
N SER A 217 2.46 -2.38 8.83
CA SER A 217 2.31 -0.92 8.72
C SER A 217 3.41 -0.14 9.47
N GLY A 218 3.98 -0.71 10.52
CA GLY A 218 5.09 -0.14 11.30
C GLY A 218 6.38 0.07 10.51
N ASN A 219 6.64 -0.77 9.50
CA ASN A 219 7.85 -0.72 8.67
C ASN A 219 7.70 0.19 7.44
N LEU A 220 6.51 0.74 7.18
CA LEU A 220 6.23 1.57 6.01
C LEU A 220 6.63 3.04 6.20
N ASP A 221 7.15 3.64 5.14
CA ASP A 221 7.26 5.08 4.93
C ASP A 221 6.03 5.63 4.21
N SER A 222 5.59 4.93 3.15
CA SER A 222 4.40 5.31 2.41
C SER A 222 3.70 4.12 1.75
N ILE A 223 2.44 4.34 1.37
CA ILE A 223 1.68 3.44 0.48
C ILE A 223 1.34 4.24 -0.77
N ASP A 224 1.81 3.77 -1.92
CA ASP A 224 1.61 4.40 -3.22
C ASP A 224 0.60 3.58 -4.03
N VAL A 225 -0.53 4.18 -4.38
CA VAL A 225 -1.63 3.53 -5.09
C VAL A 225 -1.89 4.24 -6.40
N VAL A 226 -1.63 3.55 -7.50
CA VAL A 226 -1.96 3.97 -8.86
C VAL A 226 -3.16 3.18 -9.35
N ARG A 227 -4.21 3.88 -9.73
CA ARG A 227 -5.44 3.30 -10.26
C ARG A 227 -5.49 3.60 -11.76
N GLY A 228 -5.12 2.63 -12.61
CA GLY A 228 -4.88 2.86 -14.04
C GLY A 228 -3.49 3.44 -14.34
N ALA A 229 -3.17 3.71 -15.58
CA ALA A 229 -1.93 4.33 -16.09
C ALA A 229 -0.60 3.71 -15.59
N GLY A 230 -0.62 2.48 -15.10
CA GLY A 230 0.56 1.76 -14.59
C GLY A 230 0.91 0.49 -15.34
N SER A 231 0.07 0.09 -16.28
CA SER A 231 0.14 -1.24 -16.91
C SER A 231 1.36 -1.46 -17.79
N VAL A 232 1.99 -0.40 -18.34
CA VAL A 232 3.14 -0.54 -19.23
C VAL A 232 4.37 -1.00 -18.44
N ARG A 233 4.69 -0.34 -17.34
CA ARG A 233 5.91 -0.62 -16.55
C ARG A 233 5.73 -1.78 -15.58
N TYR A 234 4.50 -2.01 -15.07
CA TYR A 234 4.19 -2.95 -14.00
C TYR A 234 3.13 -3.96 -14.41
N GLY A 235 3.24 -5.16 -13.89
CA GLY A 235 2.35 -6.30 -14.10
C GLY A 235 2.92 -7.55 -13.45
N PRO A 236 2.24 -8.69 -13.48
CA PRO A 236 0.88 -8.98 -14.00
C PRO A 236 -0.24 -8.56 -13.03
N GLN A 237 -1.48 -8.91 -13.37
CA GLN A 237 -2.67 -8.71 -12.51
C GLN A 237 -2.98 -7.24 -12.23
N ASN A 238 -2.70 -6.35 -13.16
CA ASN A 238 -2.80 -4.91 -13.00
C ASN A 238 -4.12 -4.26 -13.45
N VAL A 239 -5.20 -5.05 -13.56
CA VAL A 239 -6.54 -4.52 -13.94
C VAL A 239 -7.02 -3.47 -12.92
N GLY A 240 -6.77 -3.68 -11.63
CA GLY A 240 -7.05 -2.73 -10.56
C GLY A 240 -5.94 -1.70 -10.32
N GLY A 241 -4.88 -1.72 -11.13
CA GLY A 241 -3.73 -0.85 -10.96
C GLY A 241 -2.62 -1.45 -10.10
N VAL A 242 -1.80 -0.58 -9.50
CA VAL A 242 -0.59 -0.95 -8.77
C VAL A 242 -0.65 -0.39 -7.35
N ILE A 243 -0.33 -1.20 -6.37
CA ILE A 243 -0.16 -0.81 -4.96
C ILE A 243 1.28 -1.11 -4.57
N ASN A 244 2.07 -0.11 -4.25
CA ASN A 244 3.44 -0.28 -3.80
C ASN A 244 3.58 0.14 -2.33
N PHE A 245 3.97 -0.79 -1.49
CA PHE A 245 4.34 -0.55 -0.10
C PHE A 245 5.81 -0.13 -0.07
N VAL A 246 6.04 1.13 0.27
CA VAL A 246 7.39 1.70 0.38
C VAL A 246 7.86 1.60 1.81
N THR A 247 8.95 0.88 2.04
CA THR A 247 9.51 0.74 3.39
C THR A 247 10.37 1.93 3.77
N ARG A 248 10.58 2.15 5.07
CA ARG A 248 11.32 3.31 5.58
C ARG A 248 12.71 3.38 4.97
N ALA A 249 13.09 4.59 4.57
CA ALA A 249 14.38 4.88 3.95
C ALA A 249 15.51 4.82 4.99
N ILE A 250 16.73 4.57 4.51
CA ILE A 250 17.97 4.68 5.30
C ILE A 250 18.25 6.17 5.51
N PRO A 251 18.37 6.68 6.74
CA PRO A 251 18.60 8.09 6.99
C PRO A 251 20.07 8.48 6.73
N GLU A 252 20.31 9.75 6.41
CA GLU A 252 21.66 10.29 6.25
C GLU A 252 22.48 10.25 7.56
N LYS A 253 21.84 10.56 8.69
CA LYS A 253 22.44 10.54 10.02
C LYS A 253 21.85 9.41 10.83
N LEU A 254 22.64 8.85 11.75
CA LEU A 254 22.17 7.85 12.68
C LEU A 254 20.93 8.36 13.41
N SER A 255 19.83 7.69 13.24
CA SER A 255 18.57 7.97 13.89
C SER A 255 17.79 6.69 14.13
N GLY A 256 16.84 6.75 15.04
CA GLY A 256 16.00 5.59 15.32
C GLY A 256 14.77 5.97 16.11
N ASP A 257 13.81 5.05 16.14
CA ASP A 257 12.62 5.16 16.98
C ASP A 257 12.11 3.79 17.41
N LEU A 258 11.43 3.80 18.55
CA LEU A 258 10.68 2.69 19.10
C LEU A 258 9.25 3.15 19.29
N SER A 259 8.28 2.32 18.92
CA SER A 259 6.89 2.58 19.25
C SER A 259 6.18 1.32 19.74
N SER A 260 5.17 1.52 20.60
CA SER A 260 4.26 0.48 21.06
C SER A 260 2.84 1.01 21.02
N THR A 261 1.93 0.20 20.51
CA THR A 261 0.49 0.49 20.49
C THR A 261 -0.25 -0.71 21.06
N ILE A 262 -1.03 -0.49 22.10
CA ILE A 262 -1.86 -1.51 22.73
C ILE A 262 -3.31 -1.18 22.47
N GLU A 263 -4.05 -2.16 21.95
CA GLU A 263 -5.50 -2.07 21.72
C GLU A 263 -6.26 -3.06 22.61
N THR A 264 -7.46 -2.68 23.03
CA THR A 264 -8.41 -3.57 23.67
C THR A 264 -9.84 -3.22 23.23
N SER A 265 -10.66 -4.23 22.99
CA SER A 265 -12.05 -4.00 22.64
C SER A 265 -12.97 -4.09 23.89
N ARG A 266 -14.16 -3.51 23.75
CA ARG A 266 -15.22 -3.63 24.78
C ARG A 266 -15.59 -5.10 25.06
N HIS A 267 -15.44 -5.99 24.10
CA HIS A 267 -15.82 -7.39 24.19
C HIS A 267 -14.66 -8.33 24.53
N GLY A 268 -13.55 -7.77 25.00
CA GLY A 268 -12.33 -8.51 25.31
C GLY A 268 -11.35 -8.48 24.13
N GLY A 269 -10.32 -9.27 24.26
CA GLY A 269 -9.21 -9.27 23.34
C GLY A 269 -8.23 -8.12 23.60
N TYR A 270 -7.02 -8.34 23.21
CA TYR A 270 -5.99 -7.31 23.17
C TYR A 270 -5.12 -7.51 21.93
N LYS A 271 -4.54 -6.45 21.45
CA LYS A 271 -3.55 -6.47 20.38
C LYS A 271 -2.43 -5.52 20.74
N ASN A 272 -1.20 -5.99 20.60
CA ASN A 272 0.00 -5.21 20.78
C ASN A 272 0.75 -5.12 19.47
N LEU A 273 1.06 -3.90 19.02
CA LEU A 273 1.91 -3.61 17.86
C LEU A 273 3.15 -2.89 18.38
N GLU A 274 4.31 -3.49 18.18
CA GLU A 274 5.60 -2.90 18.52
C GLU A 274 6.42 -2.69 17.26
N THR A 275 7.14 -1.56 17.18
CA THR A 275 8.02 -1.27 16.05
C THR A 275 9.34 -0.72 16.52
N MET A 276 10.41 -1.09 15.84
CA MET A 276 11.75 -0.56 16.02
C MET A 276 12.34 -0.19 14.66
N PHE A 277 12.93 0.97 14.61
CA PHE A 277 13.71 1.42 13.48
C PHE A 277 15.03 1.99 13.96
N ILE A 278 16.10 1.61 13.31
CA ILE A 278 17.42 2.23 13.50
C ILE A 278 18.16 2.20 12.17
N GLY A 279 18.77 3.31 11.79
CA GLY A 279 19.56 3.38 10.57
C GLY A 279 20.41 4.62 10.50
N GLY A 280 21.32 4.63 9.54
CA GLY A 280 22.20 5.76 9.27
C GLY A 280 23.17 5.47 8.13
N THR A 281 23.76 6.53 7.60
CA THR A 281 24.77 6.47 6.53
C THR A 281 26.11 6.96 7.07
N ALA A 282 27.16 6.16 6.84
CA ALA A 282 28.52 6.51 7.22
C ALA A 282 29.15 7.46 6.19
N ASP A 283 30.25 8.14 6.59
CA ASP A 283 30.96 9.12 5.74
C ASP A 283 31.48 8.52 4.41
N ASN A 284 31.63 7.21 4.33
CA ASN A 284 32.06 6.50 3.11
C ASN A 284 30.90 6.15 2.16
N GLY A 285 29.70 6.68 2.39
CA GLY A 285 28.51 6.44 1.57
C GLY A 285 27.80 5.11 1.82
N LEU A 286 28.25 4.29 2.79
CA LEU A 286 27.57 3.05 3.17
C LEU A 286 26.49 3.35 4.19
N GLY A 287 25.24 3.16 3.79
CA GLY A 287 24.08 3.25 4.67
C GLY A 287 23.52 1.88 5.05
N ALA A 288 22.94 1.78 6.23
CA ALA A 288 22.21 0.59 6.67
C ALA A 288 21.02 0.98 7.57
N ALA A 289 19.95 0.18 7.50
CA ALA A 289 18.82 0.32 8.41
C ALA A 289 18.25 -1.05 8.78
N LEU A 290 17.85 -1.20 10.05
CA LEU A 290 17.09 -2.33 10.56
C LEU A 290 15.68 -1.85 10.91
N LEU A 291 14.68 -2.51 10.35
CA LEU A 291 13.29 -2.33 10.62
C LEU A 291 12.74 -3.61 11.26
N TYR A 292 12.04 -3.48 12.36
CA TYR A 292 11.34 -4.58 13.01
C TYR A 292 9.95 -4.14 13.40
N SER A 293 8.97 -4.98 13.13
CA SER A 293 7.60 -4.80 13.60
C SER A 293 7.05 -6.15 14.05
N THR A 294 6.39 -6.17 15.20
CA THR A 294 5.68 -7.37 15.68
C THR A 294 4.26 -7.02 16.06
N VAL A 295 3.34 -7.92 15.76
CA VAL A 295 1.95 -7.86 16.19
C VAL A 295 1.63 -9.14 16.93
N ASN A 296 1.17 -9.03 18.16
CA ASN A 296 0.70 -10.17 18.92
C ASN A 296 -0.57 -9.83 19.70
N GLY A 297 -1.41 -10.82 19.92
CA GLY A 297 -2.64 -10.64 20.65
C GLY A 297 -3.73 -11.62 20.25
N ASN A 298 -4.92 -11.32 20.70
CA ASN A 298 -6.10 -12.05 20.32
C ASN A 298 -7.24 -11.11 19.93
N GLY A 299 -8.16 -11.62 19.13
CA GLY A 299 -9.32 -10.86 18.70
C GLY A 299 -10.44 -10.81 19.76
N TYR A 300 -11.55 -10.23 19.35
CA TYR A 300 -12.76 -10.07 20.19
C TYR A 300 -13.74 -11.27 20.11
N ARG A 301 -13.39 -12.35 19.39
CA ARG A 301 -14.16 -13.59 19.37
C ARG A 301 -13.82 -14.45 20.59
N SER A 302 -14.69 -15.40 20.93
CA SER A 302 -14.60 -16.14 22.21
C SER A 302 -13.40 -17.09 22.31
N SER A 303 -12.92 -17.63 21.18
CA SER A 303 -11.78 -18.56 21.12
C SER A 303 -11.22 -18.66 19.70
N ASN A 304 -10.08 -19.33 19.53
CA ASN A 304 -9.41 -19.60 18.25
C ASN A 304 -9.21 -18.32 17.42
N ASN A 305 -8.65 -17.30 18.04
CA ASN A 305 -8.52 -15.96 17.45
C ASN A 305 -7.18 -15.27 17.78
N ASP A 306 -6.17 -16.06 18.16
CA ASP A 306 -4.83 -15.55 18.40
C ASP A 306 -4.15 -15.15 17.09
N ASN A 307 -3.31 -14.12 17.16
CA ASN A 307 -2.57 -13.56 16.03
C ASN A 307 -1.15 -13.23 16.47
N ASP A 308 -0.17 -13.64 15.65
CA ASP A 308 1.25 -13.45 15.89
C ASP A 308 1.97 -13.18 14.56
N ILE A 309 2.66 -12.04 14.47
CA ILE A 309 3.35 -11.58 13.26
C ILE A 309 4.70 -11.02 13.66
N ASP A 310 5.76 -11.45 12.97
CA ASP A 310 7.08 -10.85 13.00
C ASP A 310 7.49 -10.43 11.58
N ASP A 311 7.95 -9.18 11.45
CA ASP A 311 8.34 -8.55 10.20
C ASP A 311 9.66 -7.81 10.36
N VAL A 312 10.73 -8.34 9.76
CA VAL A 312 12.11 -7.85 9.89
C VAL A 312 12.67 -7.50 8.52
N LEU A 313 13.16 -6.27 8.35
CA LEU A 313 13.89 -5.86 7.15
C LEU A 313 15.27 -5.32 7.54
N LEU A 314 16.29 -5.80 6.83
CA LEU A 314 17.63 -5.22 6.82
C LEU A 314 17.86 -4.60 5.46
N LYS A 315 18.03 -3.29 5.42
CA LYS A 315 18.31 -2.51 4.21
C LYS A 315 19.73 -2.01 4.22
N THR A 316 20.40 -2.10 3.08
CA THR A 316 21.71 -1.50 2.88
C THR A 316 21.72 -0.73 1.57
N HIS A 317 22.46 0.36 1.57
CA HIS A 317 22.69 1.19 0.39
C HIS A 317 24.14 1.62 0.37
N TRP A 318 24.75 1.57 -0.79
CA TRP A 318 26.13 1.99 -0.99
C TRP A 318 26.26 2.82 -2.25
N ALA A 319 26.56 4.11 -2.12
CA ALA A 319 27.03 4.97 -3.20
C ALA A 319 28.47 4.53 -3.53
N LEU A 320 28.63 3.65 -4.53
CA LEU A 320 29.92 3.10 -4.95
C LEU A 320 30.79 4.18 -5.60
N THR A 321 30.17 5.04 -6.39
CA THR A 321 30.71 6.25 -7.01
C THR A 321 29.65 7.34 -6.99
N GLU A 322 29.91 8.52 -7.58
CA GLU A 322 28.90 9.57 -7.77
C GLU A 322 27.78 9.12 -8.74
N GLU A 323 28.09 8.16 -9.65
CA GLU A 323 27.16 7.66 -10.65
C GLU A 323 26.56 6.29 -10.32
N ASP A 324 27.14 5.53 -9.38
CA ASP A 324 26.79 4.13 -9.12
C ASP A 324 26.22 3.91 -7.73
N ASP A 325 24.99 3.47 -7.65
CA ASP A 325 24.29 3.10 -6.41
C ASP A 325 23.97 1.60 -6.37
N LEU A 326 24.30 0.95 -5.25
CA LEU A 326 23.95 -0.43 -4.97
C LEU A 326 23.12 -0.52 -3.70
N SER A 327 21.93 -1.10 -3.79
CA SER A 327 21.10 -1.42 -2.65
C SER A 327 20.90 -2.92 -2.53
N VAL A 328 21.01 -3.45 -1.30
CA VAL A 328 20.73 -4.86 -1.00
C VAL A 328 19.80 -4.90 0.21
N ASN A 329 18.65 -5.56 0.04
CA ASN A 329 17.67 -5.68 1.10
C ASN A 329 17.40 -7.16 1.40
N PHE A 330 17.25 -7.47 2.69
CA PHE A 330 16.82 -8.76 3.18
C PHE A 330 15.52 -8.57 3.95
N HIS A 331 14.53 -9.41 3.70
CA HIS A 331 13.24 -9.36 4.35
C HIS A 331 12.88 -10.75 4.90
N TYR A 332 12.45 -10.79 6.14
CA TYR A 332 11.89 -11.96 6.79
C TYR A 332 10.54 -11.62 7.42
N TYR A 333 9.50 -12.36 7.04
CA TYR A 333 8.15 -12.23 7.58
C TYR A 333 7.65 -13.60 8.00
N ASP A 334 7.13 -13.71 9.23
CA ASP A 334 6.46 -14.90 9.77
C ASP A 334 5.13 -14.49 10.39
N ALA A 335 4.08 -15.22 10.08
CA ALA A 335 2.74 -14.90 10.57
C ALA A 335 1.96 -16.18 10.90
N LYS A 336 1.24 -16.14 12.01
CA LYS A 336 0.28 -17.16 12.45
C LYS A 336 -1.00 -16.48 12.86
N ALA A 337 -2.13 -17.03 12.46
CA ALA A 337 -3.43 -16.60 12.94
C ALA A 337 -4.35 -17.81 13.13
N ASP A 338 -5.00 -17.82 14.25
CA ASP A 338 -6.14 -18.69 14.46
C ASP A 338 -7.38 -18.10 13.78
N MET A 339 -8.26 -18.95 13.31
CA MET A 339 -9.43 -18.57 12.54
C MET A 339 -10.71 -19.03 13.23
N PRO A 340 -11.45 -18.13 13.92
CA PRO A 340 -12.64 -18.50 14.70
C PRO A 340 -13.85 -18.93 13.87
N GLY A 341 -13.76 -18.82 12.54
CA GLY A 341 -14.78 -19.24 11.59
C GLY A 341 -15.88 -18.22 11.34
N GLY A 342 -16.47 -18.30 10.14
CA GLY A 342 -17.69 -17.57 9.79
C GLY A 342 -18.90 -18.17 10.48
N LEU A 343 -19.81 -17.33 10.96
CA LEU A 343 -21.01 -17.75 11.68
C LEU A 343 -22.17 -18.02 10.71
N THR A 344 -23.00 -18.99 11.03
CA THR A 344 -24.34 -19.12 10.44
C THR A 344 -25.22 -17.95 10.89
N GLN A 345 -26.31 -17.66 10.16
CA GLN A 345 -27.22 -16.59 10.54
C GLN A 345 -27.74 -16.78 11.98
N ARG A 346 -28.13 -18.00 12.35
CA ARG A 346 -28.61 -18.32 13.70
C ARG A 346 -27.57 -18.10 14.79
N GLN A 347 -26.31 -18.47 14.52
CA GLN A 347 -25.21 -18.25 15.47
C GLN A 347 -24.93 -16.76 15.65
N PHE A 348 -24.93 -16.00 14.55
CA PHE A 348 -24.71 -14.57 14.58
C PHE A 348 -25.80 -13.83 15.38
N ASP A 349 -27.08 -14.20 15.15
CA ASP A 349 -28.22 -13.61 15.85
C ASP A 349 -28.22 -13.95 17.37
N ALA A 350 -27.72 -15.12 17.73
CA ALA A 350 -27.63 -15.54 19.13
C ALA A 350 -26.46 -14.89 19.87
N ASN A 351 -25.27 -14.87 19.28
CA ASN A 351 -24.08 -14.23 19.82
C ASN A 351 -23.05 -14.00 18.69
N PRO A 352 -22.86 -12.76 18.19
CA PRO A 352 -21.93 -12.48 17.12
C PRO A 352 -20.46 -12.62 17.53
N TYR A 353 -20.14 -12.73 18.82
CA TYR A 353 -18.79 -12.88 19.36
C TYR A 353 -18.35 -14.32 19.59
N GLN A 354 -19.24 -15.31 19.37
CA GLN A 354 -18.88 -16.71 19.50
C GLN A 354 -17.95 -17.17 18.37
N SER A 355 -17.19 -18.24 18.64
CA SER A 355 -16.37 -18.94 17.64
C SER A 355 -17.08 -20.20 17.17
N ASP A 356 -16.85 -20.61 15.91
CA ASP A 356 -17.44 -21.81 15.29
C ASP A 356 -16.37 -22.86 14.95
N ARG A 357 -15.08 -22.47 15.01
CA ARG A 357 -13.93 -23.31 14.64
C ARG A 357 -12.91 -23.33 15.74
N ASP A 358 -12.38 -24.54 16.05
CA ASP A 358 -11.40 -24.73 17.12
C ASP A 358 -10.00 -25.08 16.58
N TYR A 359 -9.89 -25.49 15.31
CA TYR A 359 -8.65 -25.96 14.71
C TYR A 359 -8.24 -25.20 13.46
N ASP A 360 -9.12 -24.34 12.97
CA ASP A 360 -8.82 -23.58 11.77
C ASP A 360 -7.74 -22.55 12.08
N ASN A 361 -6.67 -22.57 11.28
CA ASN A 361 -5.55 -21.63 11.41
C ASN A 361 -4.88 -21.38 10.07
N PHE A 362 -4.10 -20.31 10.05
CA PHE A 362 -3.25 -19.93 8.94
C PHE A 362 -1.83 -19.72 9.44
N THR A 363 -0.85 -20.19 8.66
CA THR A 363 0.57 -19.92 8.88
C THR A 363 1.17 -19.43 7.56
N GLY A 364 1.93 -18.36 7.61
CA GLY A 364 2.63 -17.81 6.46
C GLY A 364 4.05 -17.40 6.80
N ARG A 365 4.99 -17.63 5.89
CA ARG A 365 6.38 -17.18 6.04
C ARG A 365 6.91 -16.74 4.69
N ARG A 366 7.70 -15.69 4.69
CA ARG A 366 8.41 -15.20 3.53
C ARG A 366 9.85 -14.85 3.89
N LYS A 367 10.77 -15.20 3.00
CA LYS A 367 12.16 -14.76 3.01
C LYS A 367 12.47 -14.25 1.63
N ASP A 368 12.95 -13.05 1.53
CA ASP A 368 13.39 -12.53 0.24
C ASP A 368 14.68 -11.72 0.35
N VAL A 369 15.37 -11.68 -0.76
CA VAL A 369 16.51 -10.83 -0.98
C VAL A 369 16.30 -10.08 -2.30
N SER A 370 16.58 -8.78 -2.29
CA SER A 370 16.58 -7.96 -3.49
C SER A 370 17.88 -7.19 -3.62
N ILE A 371 18.35 -7.06 -4.85
CA ILE A 371 19.53 -6.29 -5.22
C ILE A 371 19.09 -5.31 -6.30
N LYS A 372 19.31 -4.02 -6.05
CA LYS A 372 19.05 -2.96 -7.00
C LYS A 372 20.37 -2.24 -7.28
N TYR A 373 20.79 -2.27 -8.51
CA TYR A 373 21.94 -1.50 -9.00
C TYR A 373 21.42 -0.41 -9.93
N LYS A 374 21.84 0.83 -9.68
CA LYS A 374 21.47 2.00 -10.44
C LYS A 374 22.72 2.72 -10.88
N ARG A 375 22.77 3.13 -12.15
CA ARG A 375 23.89 3.87 -12.74
C ARG A 375 23.36 5.07 -13.51
N GLN A 376 23.87 6.25 -13.17
CA GLN A 376 23.76 7.43 -14.01
C GLN A 376 24.88 7.35 -15.05
N ILE A 377 24.53 7.08 -16.31
CA ILE A 377 25.51 6.90 -17.40
C ILE A 377 26.03 8.25 -17.86
N ASP A 378 25.13 9.23 -17.96
CA ASP A 378 25.39 10.63 -18.25
C ASP A 378 24.20 11.47 -17.72
N ASP A 379 24.21 12.81 -17.89
CA ASP A 379 23.17 13.71 -17.36
C ASP A 379 21.76 13.36 -17.87
N SER A 380 21.66 12.66 -18.99
CA SER A 380 20.40 12.33 -19.68
C SER A 380 20.01 10.87 -19.57
N THR A 381 20.93 9.98 -19.17
CA THR A 381 20.73 8.52 -19.26
C THR A 381 20.94 7.84 -17.92
N GLN A 382 19.94 7.10 -17.49
CA GLN A 382 19.99 6.28 -16.29
C GLN A 382 19.67 4.81 -16.62
N ALA A 383 20.45 3.90 -16.06
CA ALA A 383 20.19 2.45 -16.12
C ALA A 383 19.95 1.91 -14.73
N GLU A 384 19.04 0.95 -14.60
CA GLU A 384 18.75 0.25 -13.35
C GLU A 384 18.52 -1.23 -13.61
N VAL A 385 18.97 -2.07 -12.68
CA VAL A 385 18.65 -3.50 -12.67
C VAL A 385 18.17 -3.87 -11.27
N LEU A 386 16.94 -4.34 -11.18
CA LEU A 386 16.39 -4.97 -9.97
C LEU A 386 16.43 -6.48 -10.14
N THR A 387 17.02 -7.19 -9.18
CA THR A 387 17.01 -8.66 -9.10
C THR A 387 16.51 -9.09 -7.75
N TYR A 388 15.66 -10.11 -7.70
CA TYR A 388 15.12 -10.61 -6.44
C TYR A 388 14.91 -12.12 -6.45
N TYR A 389 15.00 -12.70 -5.26
CA TYR A 389 14.62 -14.09 -4.99
C TYR A 389 13.76 -14.14 -3.75
N THR A 390 12.65 -14.89 -3.84
CA THR A 390 11.69 -15.05 -2.76
C THR A 390 11.46 -16.53 -2.49
N ASP A 391 11.57 -16.94 -1.23
CA ASP A 391 11.13 -18.23 -0.70
C ASP A 391 9.95 -17.98 0.22
N SER A 392 8.79 -18.55 -0.11
CA SER A 392 7.56 -18.33 0.65
C SER A 392 6.86 -19.65 0.96
N PHE A 393 6.26 -19.68 2.14
CA PHE A 393 5.43 -20.79 2.61
C PHE A 393 4.09 -20.27 3.10
N ARG A 394 3.03 -20.98 2.80
CA ARG A 394 1.74 -20.83 3.47
C ARG A 394 1.17 -22.19 3.84
N GLY A 395 0.61 -22.26 5.03
CA GLY A 395 -0.16 -23.42 5.49
C GLY A 395 -1.50 -22.98 6.03
N SER A 396 -2.52 -23.80 5.90
CA SER A 396 -3.78 -23.60 6.58
C SER A 396 -4.36 -24.95 6.98
N ASN A 397 -4.87 -25.03 8.20
CA ASN A 397 -5.73 -26.12 8.62
C ASN A 397 -7.16 -25.57 8.60
N ILE A 398 -8.05 -26.26 7.91
CA ILE A 398 -9.43 -25.80 7.70
C ILE A 398 -10.37 -26.98 7.87
N ALA A 399 -11.28 -26.88 8.83
CA ALA A 399 -12.35 -27.86 9.00
C ALA A 399 -13.34 -27.75 7.83
N ALA A 400 -13.77 -28.91 7.33
CA ALA A 400 -14.86 -28.96 6.38
C ALA A 400 -16.13 -28.32 6.98
N ARG A 401 -17.04 -27.86 6.12
CA ARG A 401 -18.25 -27.15 6.55
C ARG A 401 -19.14 -27.97 7.49
N ASP A 402 -19.24 -29.28 7.27
CA ASP A 402 -19.97 -30.20 8.13
C ASP A 402 -19.21 -30.59 9.40
N GLN A 403 -18.01 -29.99 9.59
CA GLN A 403 -17.09 -30.25 10.71
C GLN A 403 -16.76 -31.72 10.94
N LYS A 404 -16.78 -32.55 9.89
CA LYS A 404 -16.41 -33.98 9.98
C LYS A 404 -14.97 -34.26 9.60
N THR A 405 -14.31 -33.34 8.91
CA THR A 405 -12.91 -33.48 8.50
C THR A 405 -12.15 -32.16 8.68
N LEU A 406 -10.85 -32.31 8.94
CA LEU A 406 -9.88 -31.23 9.00
C LEU A 406 -8.87 -31.42 7.88
N GLY A 407 -8.87 -30.50 6.91
CA GLY A 407 -7.88 -30.47 5.83
C GLY A 407 -6.67 -29.65 6.23
N SER A 408 -5.47 -30.08 5.78
CA SER A 408 -4.22 -29.34 5.92
C SER A 408 -3.65 -29.07 4.52
N PHE A 409 -3.29 -27.81 4.24
CA PHE A 409 -2.94 -27.30 2.91
C PHE A 409 -1.60 -26.57 2.90
N PRO A 410 -0.46 -27.24 3.18
CA PRO A 410 0.86 -26.63 3.08
C PRO A 410 1.25 -26.40 1.62
N ARG A 411 1.77 -25.18 1.33
CA ARG A 411 2.26 -24.78 0.02
C ARG A 411 3.58 -24.03 0.14
N SER A 412 4.55 -24.42 -0.66
CA SER A 412 5.82 -23.71 -0.80
C SER A 412 5.90 -23.05 -2.16
N TYR A 413 6.52 -21.86 -2.22
CA TYR A 413 6.70 -21.08 -3.44
C TYR A 413 8.12 -20.58 -3.52
N HIS A 414 8.65 -20.54 -4.73
CA HIS A 414 9.93 -19.91 -5.05
C HIS A 414 9.73 -18.98 -6.25
N THR A 415 10.19 -17.76 -6.14
CA THR A 415 10.11 -16.79 -7.23
C THR A 415 11.46 -16.12 -7.42
N PHE A 416 11.94 -16.10 -8.65
CA PHE A 416 13.12 -15.36 -9.08
C PHE A 416 12.73 -14.35 -10.16
N GLY A 417 13.22 -13.12 -10.05
CA GLY A 417 13.00 -12.08 -11.04
C GLY A 417 14.27 -11.26 -11.32
N ILE A 418 14.38 -10.80 -12.56
CA ILE A 418 15.36 -9.80 -12.99
C ILE A 418 14.70 -8.79 -13.91
N GLU A 419 14.89 -7.51 -13.62
CA GLU A 419 14.19 -6.38 -14.26
C GLU A 419 15.19 -5.27 -14.64
N PRO A 420 15.88 -5.37 -15.79
CA PRO A 420 16.69 -4.28 -16.32
C PRO A 420 15.81 -3.22 -16.97
N ARG A 421 16.20 -1.96 -16.81
CA ARG A 421 15.59 -0.82 -17.51
C ARG A 421 16.60 0.28 -17.77
N VAL A 422 16.31 1.07 -18.80
CA VAL A 422 17.09 2.26 -19.17
C VAL A 422 16.10 3.38 -19.50
N SER A 423 16.33 4.56 -18.98
CA SER A 423 15.60 5.77 -19.33
C SER A 423 16.57 6.81 -19.89
N HIS A 424 16.18 7.48 -20.96
CA HIS A 424 16.98 8.50 -21.62
C HIS A 424 16.12 9.73 -21.94
N VAL A 425 16.63 10.88 -21.56
CA VAL A 425 15.99 12.17 -21.85
C VAL A 425 16.58 12.78 -23.10
N LEU A 426 15.71 13.12 -24.05
CA LEU A 426 16.01 13.81 -25.30
C LEU A 426 15.47 15.24 -25.21
N ASP A 427 16.35 16.22 -25.24
CA ASP A 427 15.97 17.64 -25.42
C ASP A 427 16.00 17.97 -26.93
N LEU A 428 14.80 18.17 -27.50
CA LEU A 428 14.61 18.52 -28.90
C LEU A 428 14.19 19.99 -29.09
N GLY A 429 14.50 20.83 -28.12
CA GLY A 429 14.20 22.25 -28.08
C GLY A 429 12.76 22.53 -27.57
N PRO A 430 11.72 22.61 -28.42
CA PRO A 430 10.36 22.85 -27.93
C PRO A 430 9.70 21.62 -27.30
N THR A 431 10.37 20.47 -27.34
CA THR A 431 9.86 19.18 -26.88
C THR A 431 10.94 18.45 -26.10
N THR A 432 10.61 18.02 -24.89
CA THR A 432 11.45 17.10 -24.10
C THR A 432 10.80 15.73 -24.14
N GLN A 433 11.60 14.69 -24.35
CA GLN A 433 11.12 13.30 -24.33
C GLN A 433 11.92 12.50 -23.32
N GLU A 434 11.25 11.71 -22.49
CA GLU A 434 11.88 10.70 -21.64
C GLU A 434 11.46 9.32 -22.15
N VAL A 435 12.33 8.66 -22.89
CA VAL A 435 12.12 7.31 -23.41
C VAL A 435 12.61 6.30 -22.40
N SER A 436 11.71 5.42 -21.94
CA SER A 436 12.02 4.31 -21.02
C SER A 436 11.82 2.97 -21.70
N VAL A 437 12.81 2.11 -21.62
CA VAL A 437 12.78 0.73 -22.14
C VAL A 437 13.14 -0.22 -21.01
N GLY A 438 12.35 -1.25 -20.83
CA GLY A 438 12.64 -2.26 -19.82
C GLY A 438 12.23 -3.66 -20.24
N ALA A 439 12.78 -4.61 -19.52
CA ALA A 439 12.46 -6.02 -19.66
C ALA A 439 12.28 -6.64 -18.27
N ARG A 440 11.55 -7.75 -18.20
CA ARG A 440 11.48 -8.59 -17.00
C ARG A 440 11.54 -10.05 -17.41
N TYR A 441 12.36 -10.82 -16.74
CA TYR A 441 12.27 -12.26 -16.69
C TYR A 441 11.86 -12.69 -15.29
N LEU A 442 10.83 -13.51 -15.19
CA LEU A 442 10.33 -14.04 -13.93
C LEU A 442 10.09 -15.54 -14.05
N LYS A 443 10.57 -16.27 -13.04
CA LYS A 443 10.34 -17.71 -12.89
C LYS A 443 9.80 -17.98 -11.52
N GLU A 444 8.67 -18.69 -11.46
CA GLU A 444 8.03 -19.09 -10.22
C GLU A 444 7.72 -20.59 -10.20
N ALA A 445 7.74 -21.15 -9.02
CA ALA A 445 7.40 -22.56 -8.78
C ALA A 445 6.55 -22.67 -7.51
N MET A 446 5.63 -23.63 -7.50
CA MET A 446 4.74 -23.97 -6.39
C MET A 446 4.75 -25.48 -6.15
N HIS A 447 4.73 -25.88 -4.89
CA HIS A 447 4.48 -27.25 -4.46
C HIS A 447 3.44 -27.28 -3.34
N GLU A 448 2.39 -28.08 -3.51
CA GLU A 448 1.32 -28.29 -2.55
C GLU A 448 1.18 -29.77 -2.24
N GLN A 449 1.14 -30.10 -0.93
CA GLN A 449 0.71 -31.41 -0.45
C GLN A 449 -0.48 -31.24 0.50
N ALA A 450 -1.66 -31.68 0.10
CA ALA A 450 -2.84 -31.60 0.94
C ALA A 450 -3.12 -32.94 1.65
N SER A 451 -3.38 -32.87 2.95
CA SER A 451 -3.75 -34.01 3.78
C SER A 451 -5.08 -33.78 4.51
N ARG A 452 -5.68 -34.83 5.06
CA ARG A 452 -6.96 -34.72 5.74
C ARG A 452 -7.08 -35.70 6.93
N LEU A 453 -7.60 -35.20 8.03
CA LEU A 453 -7.99 -35.95 9.22
C LEU A 453 -9.52 -35.99 9.34
N GLY A 454 -10.04 -36.99 10.02
CA GLY A 454 -11.43 -36.97 10.52
C GLY A 454 -11.57 -36.07 11.74
N LEU A 455 -12.77 -35.58 12.00
CA LEU A 455 -13.14 -34.91 13.26
C LEU A 455 -14.24 -35.77 13.93
N VAL A 456 -13.91 -36.39 15.07
CA VAL A 456 -14.86 -37.17 15.87
C VAL A 456 -15.01 -36.50 17.23
N ASN A 457 -16.23 -36.09 17.56
CA ASN A 457 -16.51 -35.32 18.78
C ASN A 457 -15.55 -34.09 18.90
N ASN A 458 -15.36 -33.41 17.78
CA ASN A 458 -14.48 -32.25 17.64
C ASN A 458 -12.99 -32.56 17.97
N THR A 459 -12.55 -33.81 17.79
CA THR A 459 -11.15 -34.21 17.98
C THR A 459 -10.58 -34.73 16.68
N PRO A 460 -9.42 -34.24 16.22
CA PRO A 460 -8.76 -34.75 15.03
C PRO A 460 -8.32 -36.22 15.21
N VAL A 461 -8.72 -37.07 14.28
CA VAL A 461 -8.41 -38.52 14.29
C VAL A 461 -7.99 -38.96 12.91
N ALA A 462 -7.12 -39.96 12.81
CA ALA A 462 -6.79 -40.59 11.54
C ALA A 462 -8.04 -41.16 10.88
N ILE A 463 -8.19 -40.98 9.56
CA ILE A 463 -9.26 -41.64 8.81
C ILE A 463 -8.88 -43.14 8.66
N PRO A 464 -9.72 -44.08 9.03
CA PRO A 464 -9.41 -45.52 8.91
C PRO A 464 -9.00 -45.85 7.45
N GLY A 465 -7.89 -46.56 7.30
CA GLY A 465 -7.34 -46.94 6.00
C GLY A 465 -6.55 -45.81 5.31
N SER A 466 -6.36 -44.74 5.97
CA SER A 466 -5.60 -43.60 5.54
C SER A 466 -4.52 -43.22 6.57
N ASP A 467 -3.24 -43.22 6.26
CA ASP A 467 -2.12 -42.86 7.17
C ASP A 467 -1.87 -41.35 7.24
N GLY A 468 -2.75 -40.56 7.84
CA GLY A 468 -2.60 -39.09 7.94
C GLY A 468 -2.44 -38.40 6.56
N HIS A 469 -3.19 -38.80 5.57
CA HIS A 469 -2.89 -38.93 4.17
C HIS A 469 -2.75 -37.63 3.40
N VAL A 470 -1.66 -37.54 2.69
CA VAL A 470 -1.58 -36.73 1.46
C VAL A 470 -2.57 -37.31 0.44
N TYR A 471 -3.61 -36.57 0.13
CA TYR A 471 -4.59 -36.95 -0.90
C TYR A 471 -4.45 -36.11 -2.19
N GLN A 472 -3.59 -35.10 -2.15
CA GLN A 472 -3.18 -34.27 -3.29
C GLN A 472 -1.69 -33.95 -3.18
N ASP A 473 -0.96 -34.16 -4.26
CA ASP A 473 0.43 -33.73 -4.41
C ASP A 473 0.56 -33.04 -5.78
N ARG A 474 0.83 -31.72 -5.78
CA ARG A 474 0.73 -30.86 -6.95
C ARG A 474 1.95 -29.96 -7.06
N THR A 475 2.41 -29.75 -8.29
CA THR A 475 3.38 -28.73 -8.61
C THR A 475 2.85 -27.82 -9.70
N GLY A 476 3.20 -26.54 -9.62
CA GLY A 476 2.94 -25.53 -10.65
C GLY A 476 4.20 -24.75 -10.92
N GLY A 477 4.37 -24.30 -12.14
CA GLY A 477 5.48 -23.44 -12.55
C GLY A 477 5.03 -22.42 -13.57
N THR A 478 5.63 -21.23 -13.54
CA THR A 478 5.44 -20.22 -14.58
C THR A 478 6.78 -19.62 -14.95
N GLU A 479 7.04 -19.50 -16.25
CA GLU A 479 8.12 -18.69 -16.81
C GLU A 479 7.49 -17.55 -17.62
N ALA A 480 7.85 -16.32 -17.29
CA ALA A 480 7.30 -15.14 -17.96
C ALA A 480 8.42 -14.18 -18.37
N THR A 481 8.31 -13.67 -19.59
CA THR A 481 9.20 -12.63 -20.10
C THR A 481 8.34 -11.46 -20.57
N ALA A 482 8.67 -10.26 -20.11
CA ALA A 482 8.02 -9.04 -20.53
C ALA A 482 9.03 -8.05 -21.11
N PHE A 483 8.59 -7.27 -22.09
CA PHE A 483 9.31 -6.13 -22.66
C PHE A 483 8.36 -4.94 -22.70
N TYR A 484 8.86 -3.76 -22.38
CA TYR A 484 8.08 -2.55 -22.51
C TYR A 484 8.90 -1.38 -23.03
N ILE A 485 8.19 -0.44 -23.64
CA ILE A 485 8.67 0.88 -23.99
C ILE A 485 7.57 1.89 -23.71
N ASP A 486 7.92 3.01 -23.13
CA ASP A 486 7.09 4.20 -23.06
C ASP A 486 7.92 5.45 -23.34
N ASP A 487 7.27 6.50 -23.85
CA ASP A 487 7.89 7.78 -24.19
C ASP A 487 7.04 8.91 -23.60
N LYS A 488 7.55 9.56 -22.55
CA LYS A 488 6.93 10.75 -21.98
C LYS A 488 7.36 11.98 -22.74
N ILE A 489 6.44 12.55 -23.52
CA ILE A 489 6.65 13.68 -24.41
C ILE A 489 6.05 14.93 -23.78
N ASP A 490 6.90 15.86 -23.37
CA ASP A 490 6.47 17.19 -22.90
C ASP A 490 6.59 18.21 -24.04
N VAL A 491 5.47 18.81 -24.42
CA VAL A 491 5.39 19.81 -25.47
C VAL A 491 4.40 20.94 -25.12
N GLY A 492 4.94 22.12 -24.81
CA GLY A 492 4.15 23.25 -24.34
C GLY A 492 3.41 22.93 -23.05
N LYS A 493 2.07 22.91 -23.09
CA LYS A 493 1.21 22.55 -21.94
C LYS A 493 0.77 21.08 -21.95
N TRP A 494 1.29 20.26 -22.83
CA TRP A 494 0.90 18.86 -22.96
C TRP A 494 2.01 17.93 -22.51
N THR A 495 1.65 16.93 -21.76
CA THR A 495 2.44 15.71 -21.53
C THR A 495 1.67 14.54 -22.16
N ILE A 496 2.30 13.83 -23.09
CA ILE A 496 1.70 12.71 -23.81
C ILE A 496 2.62 11.51 -23.63
N THR A 497 2.08 10.39 -23.13
CA THR A 497 2.87 9.19 -22.84
C THR A 497 2.25 7.98 -23.56
N PRO A 498 2.60 7.72 -24.84
CA PRO A 498 2.35 6.43 -25.46
C PRO A 498 3.25 5.35 -24.89
N GLY A 499 2.75 4.15 -24.77
CA GLY A 499 3.53 3.01 -24.32
C GLY A 499 2.92 1.69 -24.75
N ILE A 500 3.75 0.65 -24.73
CA ILE A 500 3.33 -0.71 -25.00
C ILE A 500 4.16 -1.68 -24.15
N ARG A 501 3.48 -2.67 -23.61
CA ARG A 501 4.09 -3.82 -22.95
C ARG A 501 3.72 -5.09 -23.72
N PHE A 502 4.65 -6.00 -23.77
CA PHE A 502 4.45 -7.32 -24.37
C PHE A 502 4.84 -8.40 -23.37
N GLU A 503 3.93 -9.31 -23.07
CA GLU A 503 4.13 -10.43 -22.15
C GLU A 503 4.12 -11.76 -22.90
N ARG A 504 5.08 -12.64 -22.58
CA ARG A 504 5.09 -14.04 -22.99
C ARG A 504 5.14 -14.90 -21.74
N ILE A 505 4.13 -15.77 -21.57
CA ILE A 505 3.89 -16.52 -20.34
C ILE A 505 3.73 -17.98 -20.69
N SER A 506 4.46 -18.86 -19.99
CA SER A 506 4.28 -20.31 -20.02
C SER A 506 3.98 -20.79 -18.61
N THR A 507 2.83 -21.43 -18.42
CA THR A 507 2.39 -21.96 -17.11
C THR A 507 2.18 -23.45 -17.20
N ASP A 508 2.82 -24.20 -16.31
CA ASP A 508 2.74 -25.65 -16.21
C ASP A 508 2.07 -26.07 -14.90
N TRP A 509 1.33 -27.15 -14.96
CA TRP A 509 0.70 -27.80 -13.81
C TRP A 509 0.87 -29.31 -13.88
N HIS A 510 1.28 -29.89 -12.77
CA HIS A 510 1.47 -31.33 -12.65
C HIS A 510 0.83 -31.83 -11.35
N GLU A 511 -0.02 -32.85 -11.45
CA GLU A 511 -0.62 -33.57 -10.31
C GLU A 511 -0.09 -35.00 -10.27
N ARG A 512 0.58 -35.31 -9.16
CA ARG A 512 1.18 -36.64 -8.94
C ARG A 512 0.13 -37.65 -8.47
N PRO A 513 0.27 -38.91 -8.84
CA PRO A 513 -0.65 -39.96 -8.39
C PRO A 513 -0.48 -40.23 -6.89
N VAL A 514 -1.52 -39.95 -6.11
CA VAL A 514 -1.62 -40.25 -4.67
C VAL A 514 -2.88 -41.05 -4.35
N LEU A 515 -2.92 -41.69 -3.18
CA LEU A 515 -4.11 -42.38 -2.73
C LEU A 515 -5.14 -41.37 -2.22
N GLY A 516 -6.22 -41.15 -2.93
CA GLY A 516 -7.29 -40.23 -2.54
C GLY A 516 -8.00 -40.66 -1.25
N THR A 517 -8.76 -39.73 -0.66
CA THR A 517 -9.49 -39.97 0.61
C THR A 517 -10.57 -41.07 0.53
N ASN A 518 -10.97 -41.46 -0.66
CA ASN A 518 -11.90 -42.56 -0.93
C ASN A 518 -11.20 -43.93 -1.19
N GLY A 519 -9.88 -43.99 -0.98
CA GLY A 519 -9.07 -45.16 -1.28
C GLY A 519 -8.78 -45.38 -2.78
N VAL A 520 -9.21 -44.46 -3.63
CA VAL A 520 -8.95 -44.50 -5.07
C VAL A 520 -7.70 -43.69 -5.37
N ARG A 521 -6.80 -44.21 -6.19
CA ARG A 521 -5.61 -43.49 -6.62
C ARG A 521 -6.00 -42.38 -7.59
N VAL A 522 -5.63 -41.13 -7.26
CA VAL A 522 -5.72 -39.98 -8.18
C VAL A 522 -4.81 -40.23 -9.37
N GLN A 523 -5.29 -40.02 -10.57
CA GLN A 523 -4.48 -40.17 -11.79
C GLN A 523 -3.52 -39.02 -11.97
N GLU A 524 -2.36 -39.31 -12.53
CA GLU A 524 -1.40 -38.30 -12.94
C GLU A 524 -2.04 -37.39 -14.01
N LYS A 525 -1.76 -36.08 -13.88
CA LYS A 525 -2.33 -35.08 -14.76
C LYS A 525 -1.31 -33.98 -15.04
N ASP A 526 -0.98 -33.79 -16.31
CA ASP A 526 -0.10 -32.74 -16.79
C ASP A 526 -0.88 -31.73 -17.65
N ARG A 527 -0.62 -30.45 -17.44
CA ARG A 527 -1.19 -29.38 -18.24
C ARG A 527 -0.19 -28.27 -18.45
N SER A 528 -0.21 -27.65 -19.63
CA SER A 528 0.62 -26.50 -19.97
C SER A 528 -0.19 -25.52 -20.81
N VAL A 529 -0.02 -24.23 -20.53
CA VAL A 529 -0.66 -23.13 -21.27
C VAL A 529 0.38 -22.08 -21.60
N ASN A 530 0.37 -21.61 -22.87
CA ASN A 530 1.25 -20.55 -23.36
C ASN A 530 0.40 -19.37 -23.84
N ASN A 531 0.71 -18.17 -23.39
CA ASN A 531 0.01 -16.94 -23.76
C ASN A 531 1.00 -15.85 -24.20
N ASN A 532 0.53 -14.98 -25.09
CA ASN A 532 1.25 -13.78 -25.52
C ASN A 532 0.27 -12.60 -25.47
N GLU A 533 0.62 -11.56 -24.71
CA GLU A 533 -0.28 -10.44 -24.43
C GLU A 533 0.36 -9.11 -24.81
N PRO A 534 -0.08 -8.46 -25.89
CA PRO A 534 0.25 -7.07 -26.18
C PRO A 534 -0.66 -6.14 -25.38
N LEU A 535 -0.07 -5.19 -24.64
CA LEU A 535 -0.75 -4.29 -23.70
C LEU A 535 -0.42 -2.83 -24.05
N PRO A 536 -1.10 -2.22 -25.04
CA PRO A 536 -0.93 -0.81 -25.36
C PRO A 536 -1.55 0.10 -24.30
N ALA A 537 -0.92 1.27 -24.10
CA ALA A 537 -1.43 2.33 -23.25
C ALA A 537 -1.12 3.71 -23.85
N LEU A 538 -1.94 4.69 -23.52
CA LEU A 538 -1.75 6.09 -23.86
C LEU A 538 -2.26 6.95 -22.74
N SER A 539 -1.39 7.79 -22.20
CA SER A 539 -1.76 8.81 -21.22
C SER A 539 -1.55 10.20 -21.79
N VAL A 540 -2.44 11.12 -21.48
CA VAL A 540 -2.37 12.51 -21.91
C VAL A 540 -2.68 13.40 -20.70
N MET A 541 -1.83 14.39 -20.44
CA MET A 541 -2.08 15.43 -19.45
C MET A 541 -1.99 16.82 -20.10
N TYR A 542 -2.88 17.70 -19.68
CA TYR A 542 -2.87 19.12 -20.07
C TYR A 542 -2.70 19.99 -18.82
N HIS A 543 -1.63 20.78 -18.80
CA HIS A 543 -1.29 21.70 -17.73
C HIS A 543 -2.02 23.03 -17.94
N LEU A 544 -3.18 23.21 -17.29
CA LEU A 544 -3.91 24.49 -17.30
C LEU A 544 -3.08 25.59 -16.64
N SER A 545 -2.55 25.27 -15.44
CA SER A 545 -1.56 26.05 -14.67
C SER A 545 -0.66 25.06 -13.91
N ASP A 546 0.28 25.58 -13.10
CA ASP A 546 1.15 24.77 -12.25
C ASP A 546 0.35 24.00 -11.18
N GLU A 547 -0.76 24.56 -10.72
CA GLU A 547 -1.65 23.94 -9.73
C GLU A 547 -2.74 23.06 -10.37
N TRP A 548 -3.14 23.29 -11.62
CA TRP A 548 -4.32 22.67 -12.21
C TRP A 548 -3.99 21.85 -13.45
N LYS A 549 -4.27 20.53 -13.39
CA LYS A 549 -4.04 19.56 -14.46
C LYS A 549 -5.34 18.89 -14.87
N LEU A 550 -5.44 18.59 -16.16
CA LEU A 550 -6.44 17.67 -16.73
C LEU A 550 -5.70 16.45 -17.25
N PHE A 551 -6.26 15.27 -17.11
CA PHE A 551 -5.66 14.04 -17.65
C PHE A 551 -6.69 13.10 -18.24
N ALA A 552 -6.25 12.30 -19.20
CA ALA A 552 -7.02 11.22 -19.80
C ALA A 552 -6.11 10.03 -20.08
N ASN A 553 -6.62 8.81 -19.84
CA ASN A 553 -5.87 7.57 -20.04
C ASN A 553 -6.70 6.55 -20.82
N TYR A 554 -5.98 5.80 -21.63
CA TYR A 554 -6.40 4.51 -22.17
C TYR A 554 -5.32 3.49 -21.85
N GLU A 555 -5.69 2.36 -21.29
CA GLU A 555 -4.76 1.26 -21.08
C GLU A 555 -5.42 -0.10 -21.27
N THR A 556 -4.62 -1.07 -21.70
CA THR A 556 -4.97 -2.49 -21.68
C THR A 556 -4.20 -3.18 -20.59
N SER A 557 -4.89 -3.93 -19.74
CA SER A 557 -4.33 -4.74 -18.68
C SER A 557 -4.84 -6.18 -18.77
N PHE A 558 -4.21 -7.10 -18.03
CA PHE A 558 -4.59 -8.50 -18.08
C PHE A 558 -4.46 -9.18 -16.72
N GLY A 559 -5.21 -10.29 -16.55
CA GLY A 559 -5.05 -11.25 -15.48
C GLY A 559 -4.54 -12.58 -16.05
N SER A 560 -3.36 -13.04 -15.59
CA SER A 560 -2.79 -14.32 -16.01
C SER A 560 -3.60 -15.51 -15.50
N LEU A 561 -3.46 -16.66 -16.16
CA LEU A 561 -4.05 -17.92 -15.73
C LEU A 561 -3.36 -18.41 -14.46
N GLN A 562 -4.18 -18.69 -13.45
CA GLN A 562 -3.69 -19.17 -12.16
C GLN A 562 -3.58 -20.70 -12.16
N TYR A 563 -2.70 -21.26 -11.32
CA TYR A 563 -2.45 -22.72 -11.25
C TYR A 563 -3.73 -23.55 -11.13
N PHE A 564 -4.65 -23.15 -10.25
CA PHE A 564 -5.90 -23.89 -10.06
C PHE A 564 -6.87 -23.76 -11.25
N GLN A 565 -6.80 -22.66 -12.01
CA GLN A 565 -7.57 -22.47 -13.25
C GLN A 565 -7.02 -23.39 -14.35
N VAL A 566 -5.70 -23.46 -14.50
CA VAL A 566 -5.05 -24.41 -15.41
C VAL A 566 -5.39 -25.85 -15.02
N ALA A 567 -5.38 -26.16 -13.72
CA ALA A 567 -5.72 -27.48 -13.19
C ALA A 567 -7.13 -27.96 -13.55
N GLN A 568 -8.11 -27.04 -13.52
CA GLN A 568 -9.55 -27.32 -13.65
C GLN A 568 -10.16 -26.74 -14.91
N GLY A 569 -9.37 -26.17 -15.83
CA GLY A 569 -9.86 -25.47 -17.00
C GLY A 569 -10.36 -26.40 -18.11
N GLY A 570 -11.33 -25.89 -18.89
CA GLY A 570 -11.82 -26.47 -20.13
C GLY A 570 -13.07 -27.31 -20.00
N ILE A 571 -13.88 -27.30 -21.08
CA ILE A 571 -15.05 -28.15 -21.21
C ILE A 571 -14.57 -29.60 -21.46
N GLY A 572 -14.96 -30.54 -20.58
CA GLY A 572 -14.68 -31.94 -20.76
C GLY A 572 -13.33 -32.45 -20.26
N ASN A 573 -12.76 -31.83 -19.21
CA ASN A 573 -11.53 -32.30 -18.50
C ASN A 573 -10.22 -32.34 -19.30
N ASP A 574 -10.20 -32.15 -20.60
CA ASP A 574 -9.01 -32.34 -21.44
C ASP A 574 -8.40 -31.07 -22.07
N THR A 575 -8.99 -29.88 -21.85
CA THR A 575 -8.57 -28.69 -22.60
C THR A 575 -8.35 -27.45 -21.75
N ALA A 576 -7.36 -27.47 -20.85
CA ALA A 576 -6.78 -26.21 -20.33
C ALA A 576 -6.18 -25.36 -21.45
N SER A 577 -5.84 -25.97 -22.57
CA SER A 577 -5.29 -25.32 -23.77
C SER A 577 -6.20 -24.28 -24.44
N GLY A 578 -7.50 -24.22 -24.08
CA GLY A 578 -8.46 -23.24 -24.61
C GLY A 578 -8.68 -22.03 -23.70
N LEU A 579 -8.19 -22.04 -22.45
CA LEU A 579 -8.31 -20.86 -21.57
C LEU A 579 -7.38 -19.74 -22.02
N GLN A 580 -7.90 -18.51 -21.98
CA GLN A 580 -7.18 -17.28 -22.28
C GLN A 580 -7.02 -16.44 -21.01
N PRO A 581 -5.96 -15.64 -20.89
CA PRO A 581 -5.87 -14.59 -19.89
C PRO A 581 -7.07 -13.63 -19.95
N GLU A 582 -7.50 -13.17 -18.78
CA GLU A 582 -8.52 -12.13 -18.68
C GLU A 582 -7.96 -10.81 -19.22
N LYS A 583 -8.80 -10.01 -19.92
CA LYS A 583 -8.38 -8.72 -20.50
C LYS A 583 -9.31 -7.60 -20.08
N ALA A 584 -8.72 -6.47 -19.73
CA ALA A 584 -9.45 -5.26 -19.41
C ALA A 584 -8.95 -4.07 -20.23
N LYS A 585 -9.89 -3.23 -20.68
CA LYS A 585 -9.63 -1.93 -21.27
C LYS A 585 -10.14 -0.88 -20.31
N THR A 586 -9.25 -0.05 -19.82
CA THR A 586 -9.54 1.02 -18.88
C THR A 586 -9.47 2.36 -19.56
N TYR A 587 -10.49 3.18 -19.33
CA TYR A 587 -10.57 4.57 -19.79
C TYR A 587 -10.74 5.45 -18.57
N GLU A 588 -9.96 6.53 -18.49
CA GLU A 588 -10.05 7.53 -17.43
C GLU A 588 -10.11 8.93 -18.01
N LEU A 589 -10.83 9.80 -17.31
CA LEU A 589 -10.80 11.24 -17.50
C LEU A 589 -10.83 11.90 -16.14
N GLY A 590 -9.86 12.74 -15.84
CA GLY A 590 -9.77 13.36 -14.53
C GLY A 590 -9.19 14.77 -14.55
N THR A 591 -9.32 15.40 -13.39
CA THR A 591 -8.74 16.71 -13.12
C THR A 591 -8.17 16.72 -11.72
N ARG A 592 -7.02 17.38 -11.57
CA ARG A 592 -6.33 17.54 -10.29
C ARG A 592 -5.95 19.01 -10.11
N TYR A 593 -6.25 19.54 -8.93
CA TYR A 593 -5.88 20.87 -8.51
C TYR A 593 -5.24 20.82 -7.12
N ASP A 594 -4.17 21.57 -6.92
CA ASP A 594 -3.56 21.75 -5.60
C ASP A 594 -2.76 23.05 -5.58
N ASN A 595 -3.08 23.96 -4.65
CA ASN A 595 -2.37 25.22 -4.42
C ASN A 595 -1.74 25.30 -3.02
N GLY A 596 -1.61 24.16 -2.32
CA GLY A 596 -1.08 24.06 -0.98
C GLY A 596 -2.09 24.41 0.14
N THR A 597 -3.06 25.28 -0.12
CA THR A 597 -4.15 25.60 0.83
C THR A 597 -5.33 24.66 0.69
N TRP A 598 -5.71 24.37 -0.53
CA TRP A 598 -6.72 23.37 -0.85
C TRP A 598 -6.34 22.62 -2.10
N GLY A 599 -6.74 21.40 -2.16
CA GLY A 599 -6.52 20.59 -3.34
C GLY A 599 -7.55 19.47 -3.44
N GLY A 600 -7.56 18.83 -4.59
CA GLY A 600 -8.45 17.70 -4.85
C GLY A 600 -8.28 17.12 -6.22
N GLU A 601 -8.82 15.93 -6.38
CA GLU A 601 -8.85 15.18 -7.62
C GLU A 601 -10.26 14.65 -7.86
N VAL A 602 -10.70 14.71 -9.10
CA VAL A 602 -11.93 14.04 -9.55
C VAL A 602 -11.57 13.22 -10.78
N THR A 603 -11.89 11.93 -10.76
CA THR A 603 -11.62 10.99 -11.86
C THR A 603 -12.90 10.21 -12.19
N ALA A 604 -13.33 10.26 -13.45
CA ALA A 604 -14.31 9.35 -14.01
C ALA A 604 -13.58 8.19 -14.66
N PHE A 605 -14.05 6.96 -14.45
CA PHE A 605 -13.46 5.76 -15.03
C PHE A 605 -14.50 4.85 -15.66
N TYR A 606 -14.04 4.08 -16.66
CA TYR A 606 -14.78 3.00 -17.29
C TYR A 606 -13.83 1.84 -17.59
N ILE A 607 -14.17 0.64 -17.09
CA ILE A 607 -13.42 -0.60 -17.35
C ILE A 607 -14.34 -1.57 -18.08
N ASP A 608 -13.91 -2.01 -19.26
CA ASP A 608 -14.50 -3.10 -20.01
C ASP A 608 -13.62 -4.34 -19.84
N PHE A 609 -14.14 -5.31 -19.11
CA PHE A 609 -13.39 -6.49 -18.72
C PHE A 609 -13.94 -7.69 -19.46
N ASP A 610 -13.21 -8.10 -20.50
CA ASP A 610 -13.54 -9.21 -21.37
C ASP A 610 -12.82 -10.49 -20.95
N ASP A 611 -13.30 -11.64 -21.44
CA ASP A 611 -12.70 -12.96 -21.20
C ASP A 611 -12.49 -13.30 -19.71
N GLU A 612 -13.31 -12.71 -18.82
CA GLU A 612 -13.22 -12.96 -17.40
C GLU A 612 -13.42 -14.44 -17.07
N LEU A 613 -12.50 -15.00 -16.31
CA LEU A 613 -12.53 -16.41 -15.92
C LEU A 613 -13.58 -16.64 -14.83
N GLN A 614 -14.57 -17.48 -15.17
CA GLN A 614 -15.64 -17.87 -14.27
C GLN A 614 -15.64 -19.39 -14.05
N TYR A 615 -15.78 -19.80 -12.81
CA TYR A 615 -16.01 -21.20 -12.46
C TYR A 615 -17.49 -21.51 -12.60
N ILE A 616 -17.84 -22.45 -13.45
CA ILE A 616 -19.23 -22.80 -13.77
C ILE A 616 -19.71 -23.97 -12.89
N SER A 617 -19.03 -25.11 -12.93
CA SER A 617 -19.35 -26.30 -12.15
C SER A 617 -18.17 -27.28 -12.13
N ASN A 618 -18.26 -28.33 -11.33
CA ASN A 618 -17.24 -29.39 -11.33
C ASN A 618 -17.11 -30.09 -12.69
N ASP A 619 -18.21 -30.17 -13.46
CA ASP A 619 -18.21 -30.83 -14.77
C ASP A 619 -17.67 -29.95 -15.89
N VAL A 620 -17.85 -28.64 -15.79
CA VAL A 620 -17.42 -27.66 -16.80
C VAL A 620 -16.07 -27.03 -16.44
N GLY A 621 -15.81 -26.78 -15.16
CA GLY A 621 -14.60 -26.12 -14.69
C GLY A 621 -14.61 -24.62 -14.94
N TRP A 622 -13.43 -24.07 -15.21
CA TRP A 622 -13.21 -22.65 -15.53
C TRP A 622 -13.40 -22.40 -17.02
N THR A 623 -13.99 -21.27 -17.36
CA THR A 623 -14.25 -20.83 -18.74
C THR A 623 -14.06 -19.31 -18.86
N ASN A 624 -13.76 -18.82 -20.08
CA ASN A 624 -13.72 -17.40 -20.41
C ASN A 624 -15.10 -16.85 -20.85
N LEU A 625 -16.17 -17.26 -20.19
CA LEU A 625 -17.54 -16.79 -20.47
C LEU A 625 -17.91 -15.52 -19.70
N GLY A 626 -17.05 -15.09 -18.77
CA GLY A 626 -17.28 -13.89 -17.98
C GLY A 626 -16.98 -12.63 -18.79
N ALA A 627 -17.78 -11.60 -18.55
CA ALA A 627 -17.47 -10.22 -18.88
C ALA A 627 -18.10 -9.33 -17.82
N THR A 628 -17.42 -8.26 -17.46
CA THR A 628 -17.93 -7.31 -16.48
C THR A 628 -17.65 -5.88 -16.93
N LYS A 629 -18.51 -4.96 -16.52
CA LYS A 629 -18.34 -3.52 -16.73
C LYS A 629 -18.28 -2.81 -15.42
N HIS A 630 -17.27 -1.97 -15.26
CA HIS A 630 -17.09 -1.14 -14.09
C HIS A 630 -17.06 0.32 -14.53
N GLN A 631 -17.87 1.15 -13.90
CA GLN A 631 -17.90 2.58 -14.20
C GLN A 631 -18.16 3.37 -12.93
N GLY A 632 -17.57 4.56 -12.84
CA GLY A 632 -17.77 5.36 -11.66
C GLY A 632 -17.04 6.67 -11.64
N ILE A 633 -17.11 7.31 -10.48
CA ILE A 633 -16.45 8.58 -10.18
C ILE A 633 -15.75 8.44 -8.84
N GLU A 634 -14.51 8.87 -8.79
CA GLU A 634 -13.68 9.01 -7.60
C GLU A 634 -13.43 10.50 -7.37
N ALA A 635 -13.54 10.94 -6.12
CA ALA A 635 -13.24 12.31 -5.73
C ALA A 635 -12.50 12.35 -4.41
N SER A 636 -11.52 13.22 -4.29
CA SER A 636 -10.84 13.57 -3.04
C SER A 636 -10.68 15.07 -2.93
N ALA A 637 -10.67 15.60 -1.71
CA ALA A 637 -10.37 17.00 -1.44
C ALA A 637 -9.72 17.14 -0.08
N HIS A 638 -8.85 18.14 0.05
CA HIS A 638 -8.33 18.63 1.31
C HIS A 638 -8.39 20.15 1.37
N TYR A 639 -8.51 20.69 2.57
CA TYR A 639 -8.63 22.13 2.80
C TYR A 639 -8.00 22.54 4.14
N ASP A 640 -7.07 23.50 4.10
CA ASP A 640 -6.59 24.20 5.30
C ASP A 640 -7.59 25.30 5.69
N LEU A 641 -8.31 25.07 6.79
CA LEU A 641 -9.38 25.98 7.24
C LEU A 641 -8.87 27.31 7.77
N SER A 642 -7.55 27.46 8.00
CA SER A 642 -6.96 28.76 8.37
C SER A 642 -7.16 29.83 7.28
N ALA A 643 -7.34 29.41 6.04
CA ALA A 643 -7.64 30.30 4.92
C ALA A 643 -9.04 30.93 4.98
N LEU A 644 -9.98 30.33 5.73
CA LEU A 644 -11.32 30.90 5.98
C LEU A 644 -11.30 31.88 7.14
N ASP A 645 -10.63 31.56 8.24
CA ASP A 645 -10.54 32.37 9.45
C ASP A 645 -9.26 31.99 10.23
N ALA A 646 -8.45 32.97 10.60
CA ALA A 646 -7.22 32.75 11.37
C ALA A 646 -7.46 32.03 12.72
N ARG A 647 -8.68 32.07 13.27
CA ARG A 647 -9.05 31.31 14.47
C ARG A 647 -9.13 29.81 14.25
N LEU A 648 -9.14 29.37 12.99
CA LEU A 648 -9.12 27.95 12.58
C LEU A 648 -7.70 27.46 12.23
N ALA A 649 -6.66 28.24 12.59
CA ALA A 649 -5.27 27.86 12.36
C ALA A 649 -4.97 26.46 12.92
N GLY A 650 -4.31 25.62 12.12
CA GLY A 650 -4.00 24.22 12.45
C GLY A 650 -5.15 23.23 12.21
N LEU A 651 -6.31 23.69 11.73
CA LEU A 651 -7.43 22.81 11.39
C LEU A 651 -7.44 22.50 9.89
N THR A 652 -7.28 21.23 9.54
CA THR A 652 -7.34 20.73 8.16
C THR A 652 -8.50 19.74 8.02
N ALA A 653 -9.27 19.88 6.95
CA ALA A 653 -10.32 18.94 6.58
C ALA A 653 -9.92 18.15 5.34
N ASN A 654 -10.27 16.87 5.29
CA ASN A 654 -10.17 16.04 4.11
C ASN A 654 -11.44 15.25 3.87
N ALA A 655 -11.72 14.92 2.62
CA ALA A 655 -12.89 14.14 2.22
C ALA A 655 -12.55 13.28 1.00
N GLY A 656 -13.11 12.08 0.97
CA GLY A 656 -13.06 11.18 -0.16
C GLY A 656 -14.45 10.65 -0.49
N PHE A 657 -14.74 10.49 -1.76
CA PHE A 657 -15.99 9.89 -2.22
C PHE A 657 -15.75 9.02 -3.45
N THR A 658 -16.40 7.87 -3.48
CA THR A 658 -16.41 6.97 -4.62
C THR A 658 -17.83 6.52 -4.93
N TYR A 659 -18.21 6.63 -6.20
CA TYR A 659 -19.37 5.95 -6.75
C TYR A 659 -18.90 4.93 -7.78
N THR A 660 -19.24 3.67 -7.59
CA THR A 660 -18.90 2.57 -8.51
C THR A 660 -20.16 1.78 -8.87
N ARG A 661 -20.32 1.46 -10.13
CA ARG A 661 -21.27 0.46 -10.62
C ARG A 661 -20.48 -0.61 -11.37
N ALA A 662 -20.49 -1.84 -10.84
CA ALA A 662 -19.84 -3.01 -11.41
C ALA A 662 -20.91 -4.08 -11.67
N THR A 663 -21.05 -4.51 -12.93
CA THR A 663 -22.11 -5.42 -13.36
C THR A 663 -21.59 -6.53 -14.24
N TYR A 664 -22.22 -7.69 -14.14
CA TYR A 664 -22.01 -8.80 -15.09
C TYR A 664 -22.59 -8.43 -16.45
N GLU A 665 -21.82 -8.68 -17.51
CA GLU A 665 -22.23 -8.47 -18.91
C GLU A 665 -22.12 -9.74 -19.76
N GLY A 666 -21.35 -10.74 -19.27
CA GLY A 666 -21.16 -12.03 -19.95
C GLY A 666 -22.46 -12.84 -20.09
N ASP A 667 -22.38 -13.88 -20.89
CA ASP A 667 -23.54 -14.74 -21.24
C ASP A 667 -23.85 -15.82 -20.17
N ILE A 668 -23.48 -15.59 -18.91
CA ILE A 668 -23.85 -16.46 -17.80
C ILE A 668 -25.35 -16.25 -17.52
N PRO A 669 -26.19 -17.29 -17.69
CA PRO A 669 -27.64 -17.16 -17.53
C PRO A 669 -28.00 -16.62 -16.14
N GLY A 670 -28.92 -15.64 -16.09
CA GLY A 670 -29.41 -15.04 -14.85
C GLY A 670 -28.48 -14.00 -14.16
N PHE A 671 -27.27 -13.79 -14.66
CA PHE A 671 -26.30 -12.85 -14.09
C PHE A 671 -26.23 -11.50 -14.81
N LYS A 672 -26.47 -11.46 -16.11
CA LYS A 672 -26.36 -10.25 -16.94
C LYS A 672 -27.10 -9.05 -16.34
N GLY A 673 -26.38 -7.93 -16.19
CA GLY A 673 -26.89 -6.69 -15.60
C GLY A 673 -27.01 -6.69 -14.07
N ARG A 674 -26.67 -7.80 -13.39
CA ARG A 674 -26.63 -7.89 -11.92
C ARG A 674 -25.32 -7.31 -11.37
N ASP A 675 -25.38 -6.81 -10.14
CA ASP A 675 -24.18 -6.30 -9.44
C ASP A 675 -23.20 -7.42 -9.11
N LEU A 676 -21.91 -7.12 -9.21
CA LEU A 676 -20.86 -8.01 -8.70
C LEU A 676 -20.94 -8.13 -7.16
N PRO A 677 -20.38 -9.22 -6.59
CA PRO A 677 -20.34 -9.41 -5.14
C PRO A 677 -19.31 -8.53 -4.45
N PHE A 678 -19.51 -8.30 -3.15
CA PHE A 678 -18.55 -7.76 -2.19
C PHE A 678 -17.99 -6.38 -2.53
N TYR A 679 -18.75 -5.54 -3.22
CA TYR A 679 -18.41 -4.13 -3.39
C TYR A 679 -19.59 -3.23 -3.01
N SER A 680 -19.29 -2.03 -2.53
CA SER A 680 -20.25 -0.98 -2.21
C SER A 680 -20.32 0.02 -3.36
N ARG A 681 -21.56 0.38 -3.78
CA ARG A 681 -21.72 1.39 -4.82
C ARG A 681 -21.25 2.78 -4.40
N GLN A 682 -21.32 3.07 -3.10
CA GLN A 682 -20.92 4.36 -2.54
C GLN A 682 -20.05 4.12 -1.33
N VAL A 683 -18.89 4.78 -1.32
CA VAL A 683 -17.97 4.84 -0.18
C VAL A 683 -17.62 6.30 0.03
N ALA A 684 -17.66 6.75 1.28
CA ALA A 684 -17.27 8.10 1.67
C ALA A 684 -16.35 8.08 2.89
N THR A 685 -15.39 8.97 2.89
CA THR A 685 -14.51 9.23 4.01
C THR A 685 -14.47 10.72 4.31
N VAL A 686 -14.39 11.07 5.58
CA VAL A 686 -14.16 12.43 6.03
C VAL A 686 -13.15 12.41 7.16
N GLY A 687 -12.30 13.42 7.22
CA GLY A 687 -11.31 13.59 8.27
C GLY A 687 -11.19 15.04 8.68
N LEU A 688 -11.03 15.27 9.98
CA LEU A 688 -10.67 16.56 10.56
C LEU A 688 -9.40 16.35 11.38
N ARG A 689 -8.36 17.11 11.07
CA ARG A 689 -7.12 17.15 11.82
C ARG A 689 -6.97 18.53 12.44
N TYR A 690 -6.77 18.58 13.75
CA TYR A 690 -6.50 19.81 14.47
C TYR A 690 -5.15 19.73 15.18
N GLU A 691 -4.27 20.63 14.84
CA GLU A 691 -2.95 20.77 15.44
C GLU A 691 -2.84 22.11 16.16
N VAL A 692 -2.55 22.05 17.46
CA VAL A 692 -2.39 23.23 18.30
C VAL A 692 -1.26 22.99 19.30
N ASP A 693 -0.25 23.84 19.25
CA ASP A 693 0.97 23.70 20.04
C ASP A 693 1.63 22.33 19.81
N ARG A 694 1.56 21.46 20.83
CA ARG A 694 2.09 20.08 20.83
C ARG A 694 1.02 19.01 20.77
N TRP A 695 -0.23 19.41 20.60
CA TRP A 695 -1.37 18.49 20.49
C TRP A 695 -1.79 18.28 19.05
N THR A 696 -2.07 17.05 18.72
CA THR A 696 -2.72 16.67 17.44
C THR A 696 -3.98 15.90 17.75
N TYR A 697 -5.11 16.32 17.19
CA TYR A 697 -6.39 15.64 17.29
C TYR A 697 -6.86 15.23 15.90
N ASN A 698 -7.39 14.00 15.79
CA ASN A 698 -7.94 13.48 14.53
C ASN A 698 -9.33 12.92 14.78
N LEU A 699 -10.27 13.28 13.94
CA LEU A 699 -11.62 12.72 13.87
C LEU A 699 -11.82 12.20 12.46
N ASP A 700 -12.05 10.90 12.32
CA ASP A 700 -12.20 10.22 11.04
C ASP A 700 -13.55 9.52 10.95
N GLY A 701 -14.26 9.75 9.84
CA GLY A 701 -15.49 9.06 9.49
C GLY A 701 -15.32 8.21 8.25
N PHE A 702 -15.89 7.01 8.27
CA PHE A 702 -15.96 6.09 7.14
C PHE A 702 -17.41 5.65 6.96
N ALA A 703 -17.91 5.69 5.74
CA ALA A 703 -19.25 5.24 5.37
C ALA A 703 -19.22 4.42 4.09
N GLN A 704 -19.95 3.30 4.07
CA GLN A 704 -20.18 2.53 2.86
C GLN A 704 -21.64 2.12 2.71
N SER A 705 -22.13 2.08 1.47
CA SER A 705 -23.43 1.55 1.15
C SER A 705 -23.46 0.02 1.25
N LYS A 706 -24.69 -0.54 1.19
CA LYS A 706 -24.87 -2.00 1.20
C LYS A 706 -24.10 -2.69 0.09
N GLN A 707 -23.65 -3.92 0.37
CA GLN A 707 -23.04 -4.85 -0.58
C GLN A 707 -23.95 -6.06 -0.82
N ARG A 708 -23.59 -6.89 -1.77
CA ARG A 708 -24.24 -8.16 -2.07
C ARG A 708 -23.25 -9.30 -1.95
N ALA A 709 -23.68 -10.41 -1.37
CA ALA A 709 -23.00 -11.68 -1.38
C ALA A 709 -23.93 -12.70 -2.05
N PRO A 710 -23.97 -12.75 -3.40
CA PRO A 710 -24.85 -13.64 -4.12
C PRO A 710 -24.37 -15.09 -4.05
N GLY A 711 -25.33 -16.02 -4.01
CA GLY A 711 -25.12 -17.43 -4.28
C GLY A 711 -25.50 -17.78 -5.72
N THR A 712 -25.03 -18.93 -6.15
CA THR A 712 -25.45 -19.57 -7.39
C THR A 712 -26.47 -20.66 -7.09
N GLY A 713 -27.58 -20.71 -7.84
CA GLY A 713 -28.49 -21.85 -7.80
C GLY A 713 -27.84 -23.05 -8.47
N THR A 714 -27.98 -24.22 -7.86
CA THR A 714 -27.57 -25.49 -8.45
C THR A 714 -28.78 -26.41 -8.61
N ASN A 715 -28.81 -27.18 -9.68
CA ASN A 715 -29.77 -28.26 -9.88
C ASN A 715 -29.43 -29.46 -8.95
N ALA A 716 -30.32 -30.42 -8.87
CA ALA A 716 -30.13 -31.61 -8.04
C ALA A 716 -28.92 -32.47 -8.49
N ASP A 717 -28.49 -32.33 -9.74
CA ASP A 717 -27.30 -32.99 -10.31
C ASP A 717 -25.99 -32.17 -10.09
N GLY A 718 -26.09 -31.04 -9.39
CA GLY A 718 -24.93 -30.15 -9.13
C GLY A 718 -24.63 -29.15 -10.25
N SER A 719 -25.36 -29.22 -11.38
CA SER A 719 -25.17 -28.28 -12.47
C SER A 719 -25.69 -26.88 -12.14
N PHE A 720 -25.07 -25.87 -12.75
CA PHE A 720 -25.47 -24.48 -12.61
C PHE A 720 -26.84 -24.21 -13.25
N ASN A 721 -27.77 -23.61 -12.51
CA ASN A 721 -29.14 -23.33 -13.01
C ASN A 721 -29.40 -21.86 -13.35
N GLY A 722 -28.39 -21.00 -13.30
CA GLY A 722 -28.53 -19.59 -13.69
C GLY A 722 -29.20 -18.68 -12.67
N ASN A 723 -29.50 -19.13 -11.46
CA ASN A 723 -30.10 -18.27 -10.45
C ASN A 723 -29.08 -17.42 -9.71
N TYR A 724 -29.32 -16.13 -9.70
CA TYR A 724 -28.57 -15.17 -8.89
C TYR A 724 -29.33 -14.94 -7.57
N ILE A 725 -28.88 -15.62 -6.51
CA ILE A 725 -29.59 -15.68 -5.23
C ILE A 725 -28.96 -14.67 -4.25
N THR A 726 -29.77 -13.72 -3.75
CA THR A 726 -29.33 -12.73 -2.75
C THR A 726 -30.06 -12.87 -1.41
N GLU A 727 -30.95 -13.82 -1.29
CA GLU A 727 -31.61 -14.08 -0.03
C GLU A 727 -30.61 -14.64 1.01
N PRO A 728 -30.74 -14.28 2.29
CA PRO A 728 -29.86 -14.78 3.35
C PRO A 728 -29.88 -16.30 3.40
N SER A 729 -28.69 -16.91 3.27
CA SER A 729 -28.54 -18.36 3.44
C SER A 729 -28.43 -18.71 4.92
N ALA A 730 -28.96 -19.88 5.29
CA ALA A 730 -28.92 -20.37 6.68
C ALA A 730 -27.49 -20.50 7.22
N ASP A 731 -26.54 -20.80 6.34
CA ASP A 731 -25.11 -20.95 6.64
C ASP A 731 -24.34 -19.62 6.69
N GLY A 732 -25.02 -18.50 6.45
CA GLY A 732 -24.46 -17.17 6.54
C GLY A 732 -23.64 -16.70 5.33
N GLN A 733 -23.44 -17.52 4.28
CA GLN A 733 -22.57 -17.18 3.14
C GLN A 733 -23.16 -16.11 2.23
N TYR A 734 -24.43 -16.28 1.91
CA TYR A 734 -25.14 -15.45 0.93
C TYR A 734 -26.08 -14.48 1.61
N GLY A 735 -26.41 -13.40 0.93
CA GLY A 735 -27.36 -12.40 1.39
C GLY A 735 -26.81 -10.99 1.28
N ASN A 736 -27.64 -10.03 1.64
CA ASN A 736 -27.21 -8.64 1.72
C ASN A 736 -26.22 -8.44 2.88
N ILE A 737 -25.25 -7.57 2.66
CA ILE A 737 -24.35 -7.03 3.67
C ILE A 737 -24.82 -5.58 3.87
N PRO A 738 -25.32 -5.19 5.06
CA PRO A 738 -25.78 -3.83 5.31
C PRO A 738 -24.67 -2.80 5.12
N GLY A 739 -25.01 -1.60 4.69
CA GLY A 739 -24.12 -0.44 4.75
C GLY A 739 -23.92 0.00 6.20
N TYR A 740 -22.81 0.67 6.47
CA TYR A 740 -22.50 1.14 7.81
C TYR A 740 -21.70 2.43 7.82
N VAL A 741 -21.67 3.07 8.99
CA VAL A 741 -20.85 4.26 9.26
C VAL A 741 -20.09 4.02 10.56
N THR A 742 -18.79 4.29 10.55
CA THR A 742 -17.94 4.26 11.73
C THR A 742 -17.20 5.58 11.90
N TRP A 743 -16.90 5.92 13.15
CA TRP A 743 -16.14 7.11 13.51
C TRP A 743 -14.98 6.73 14.43
N ASN A 744 -13.82 7.30 14.19
CA ASN A 744 -12.63 7.11 15.00
C ASN A 744 -12.18 8.47 15.54
N LEU A 745 -11.70 8.48 16.79
CA LEU A 745 -11.18 9.67 17.45
C LEU A 745 -9.80 9.36 18.02
N ARG A 746 -8.84 10.25 17.82
CA ARG A 746 -7.48 10.15 18.38
C ARG A 746 -7.02 11.51 18.88
N GLY A 747 -6.27 11.51 19.99
CA GLY A 747 -5.49 12.65 20.47
C GLY A 747 -4.06 12.22 20.75
N ALA A 748 -3.09 13.07 20.45
CA ALA A 748 -1.68 12.81 20.73
C ALA A 748 -0.96 14.07 21.23
N TYR A 749 0.03 13.90 22.08
CA TYR A 749 0.87 14.96 22.61
C TYR A 749 2.35 14.67 22.31
N ASP A 750 3.06 15.65 21.74
CA ASP A 750 4.48 15.59 21.44
C ASP A 750 5.29 16.30 22.52
N PHE A 751 6.06 15.55 23.31
CA PHE A 751 6.92 16.13 24.36
C PHE A 751 8.17 16.80 23.80
N GLY A 752 8.49 16.60 22.52
CA GLY A 752 9.62 17.19 21.83
C GLY A 752 10.99 16.67 22.29
N LYS A 753 12.03 17.34 21.81
CA LYS A 753 13.44 16.92 22.02
C LYS A 753 13.84 16.81 23.49
N SER A 754 13.24 17.59 24.39
CA SER A 754 13.56 17.55 25.83
C SER A 754 13.27 16.19 26.49
N MET A 755 12.44 15.34 25.87
CA MET A 755 12.12 13.98 26.34
C MET A 755 12.35 12.94 25.23
N SER A 756 13.46 13.04 24.48
CA SER A 756 13.81 12.09 23.41
C SER A 756 12.71 11.93 22.37
N ASN A 757 12.08 13.03 21.97
CA ASN A 757 10.94 13.05 21.04
C ASN A 757 9.80 12.09 21.43
N LEU A 758 9.57 11.92 22.75
CA LEU A 758 8.45 11.12 23.24
C LEU A 758 7.12 11.68 22.72
N LYS A 759 6.30 10.82 22.11
CA LYS A 759 4.91 11.11 21.74
C LYS A 759 4.00 10.11 22.40
N LEU A 760 2.94 10.60 23.03
CA LEU A 760 1.90 9.77 23.61
C LEU A 760 0.58 10.05 22.91
N GLY A 761 -0.10 9.00 22.49
CA GLY A 761 -1.40 9.07 21.84
C GLY A 761 -2.39 8.11 22.49
N ALA A 762 -3.66 8.45 22.39
CA ALA A 762 -4.76 7.57 22.76
C ALA A 762 -5.95 7.82 21.85
N GLY A 763 -6.76 6.80 21.67
CA GLY A 763 -7.93 6.95 20.80
C GLY A 763 -8.97 5.85 20.98
N VAL A 764 -10.04 6.01 20.21
CA VAL A 764 -11.15 5.07 20.15
C VAL A 764 -11.53 4.85 18.70
N LYS A 765 -11.50 3.61 18.25
CA LYS A 765 -12.06 3.19 16.96
C LYS A 765 -13.52 2.78 17.16
N ASN A 766 -14.35 3.01 16.13
CA ASN A 766 -15.78 2.75 16.17
C ASN A 766 -16.44 3.36 17.43
N VAL A 767 -16.30 4.69 17.59
CA VAL A 767 -16.72 5.45 18.79
C VAL A 767 -18.15 5.15 19.22
N PHE A 768 -19.07 4.97 18.25
CA PHE A 768 -20.47 4.72 18.52
C PHE A 768 -20.84 3.24 18.72
N ASP A 769 -19.83 2.34 18.68
CA ASP A 769 -20.01 0.88 18.82
C ASP A 769 -21.01 0.31 17.82
N HIS A 770 -20.96 0.82 16.56
CA HIS A 770 -21.86 0.37 15.52
C HIS A 770 -21.52 -1.08 15.14
N GLN A 771 -22.50 -1.98 15.26
CA GLN A 771 -22.35 -3.37 14.86
C GLN A 771 -22.54 -3.52 13.36
N TYR A 772 -21.54 -4.01 12.68
CA TYR A 772 -21.56 -4.30 11.25
C TYR A 772 -20.87 -5.63 10.97
N PHE A 773 -21.07 -6.16 9.78
CA PHE A 773 -20.51 -7.46 9.40
C PHE A 773 -20.23 -7.53 7.91
N THR A 774 -19.40 -8.50 7.50
CA THR A 774 -19.24 -8.95 6.14
C THR A 774 -19.60 -10.44 6.03
N ARG A 775 -19.61 -10.97 4.81
CA ARG A 775 -19.85 -12.39 4.53
C ARG A 775 -18.69 -12.97 3.72
N SER A 776 -18.48 -14.24 3.86
CA SER A 776 -17.52 -14.98 3.05
C SER A 776 -18.16 -16.26 2.52
N SER A 777 -17.91 -16.54 1.25
CA SER A 777 -18.24 -17.82 0.61
C SER A 777 -17.03 -18.76 0.46
N ASP A 778 -15.90 -18.41 1.09
CA ASP A 778 -14.67 -19.19 1.08
C ASP A 778 -14.74 -20.44 2.00
N ASN A 779 -13.64 -21.17 2.11
CA ASN A 779 -13.56 -22.40 2.90
C ASN A 779 -14.04 -22.23 4.35
N ASN A 780 -13.69 -21.11 4.98
CA ASN A 780 -14.13 -20.73 6.33
C ASN A 780 -15.31 -19.76 6.27
N SER A 781 -16.34 -20.15 5.58
CA SER A 781 -17.45 -19.33 5.13
C SER A 781 -18.46 -18.99 6.22
N GLY A 782 -19.21 -17.91 6.00
CA GLY A 782 -20.27 -17.45 6.88
C GLY A 782 -20.22 -15.93 7.13
N ILE A 783 -20.79 -15.48 8.25
CA ILE A 783 -20.81 -14.09 8.67
C ILE A 783 -19.61 -13.77 9.54
N TYR A 784 -18.91 -12.68 9.21
CA TYR A 784 -17.77 -12.13 9.95
C TYR A 784 -18.14 -10.79 10.54
N LEU A 785 -18.15 -10.68 11.87
CA LEU A 785 -18.38 -9.43 12.60
C LEU A 785 -17.24 -8.45 12.31
N GLY A 786 -17.58 -7.18 12.09
CA GLY A 786 -16.62 -6.08 11.99
C GLY A 786 -16.06 -5.67 13.35
N GLN A 787 -15.05 -4.80 13.36
CA GLN A 787 -14.36 -4.36 14.59
C GLN A 787 -15.34 -3.62 15.53
N PRO A 788 -15.54 -4.09 16.78
CA PRO A 788 -16.33 -3.38 17.78
C PRO A 788 -15.61 -2.13 18.26
N ARG A 789 -16.23 -1.36 19.16
CA ARG A 789 -15.53 -0.23 19.80
C ARG A 789 -14.23 -0.72 20.45
N THR A 790 -13.12 -0.12 20.02
CA THR A 790 -11.77 -0.51 20.43
C THR A 790 -11.04 0.73 20.95
N PHE A 791 -10.45 0.61 22.12
CA PHE A 791 -9.61 1.64 22.74
C PHE A 791 -8.14 1.32 22.48
N PHE A 792 -7.35 2.34 22.22
CA PHE A 792 -5.91 2.16 22.07
C PHE A 792 -5.09 3.25 22.74
N VAL A 793 -3.89 2.88 23.16
CA VAL A 793 -2.87 3.79 23.65
C VAL A 793 -1.59 3.53 22.84
N GLN A 794 -0.93 4.61 22.45
CA GLN A 794 0.28 4.59 21.64
C GLN A 794 1.38 5.40 22.34
N ALA A 795 2.59 4.87 22.37
CA ALA A 795 3.79 5.58 22.79
C ALA A 795 4.86 5.42 21.72
N SER A 796 5.60 6.49 21.41
CA SER A 796 6.78 6.41 20.56
C SER A 796 7.88 7.33 21.10
N VAL A 797 9.13 6.88 20.97
CA VAL A 797 10.32 7.62 21.35
C VAL A 797 11.33 7.54 20.22
N GLY A 798 12.03 8.68 19.92
CA GLY A 798 13.00 8.74 18.86
C GLY A 798 14.27 9.54 19.23
N PHE A 799 15.36 9.32 18.49
CA PHE A 799 16.64 10.01 18.65
C PHE A 799 17.30 10.32 17.32
#